data_6568039680a43046f59c699398ae696c
#
_entry.id   6568039680a43046f59c699398ae696c
#
_cell.length_a   1.000
_cell.length_b   1.000
_cell.length_c   1.000
_cell.angle_alpha   90.00
_cell.angle_beta   90.00
_cell.angle_gamma   90.00
#
_symmetry.space_group_name_H-M   'P 1'
#
loop_
_entity.id
_entity.type
_entity.pdbx_description
1 polymer ?
#
loop_
_entity_poly.entity_id
_entity_poly.type
_entity_poly.pdbx_seq_one_letter_code
_entity_poly.pdbx_strand_id
1 'polypeptide(L)'
;MGADERSLEEIVISVPYGTRKKASFTGSAGIVGGEKISSSQVSSVSKALQGTVAGLQSFSTSGQPGEDANVYIRGVGSVNASTTPLYVVDGIPYDGKLANINSQDIASVTVLKDAAAASLYGSRAANGVIMITTKQGQAGAAPSIELTAKYGFSSRAVADYDQLSTDDYFKLQWEGMRNRYINNGKTEAEAATLASANTVKALGINPYGTAYPQPIDQNGNLVAGAHTLWDDSWEDAMTQNAHYTDLSARVSGGSKTSKYYISLGYLDDQGAYICSGFKRYNVRTNLTSDLKSWLQVGMNLSASHSIQSYPKQNDTRTDNVVLFARQLPSFYPVYERDPETGAYLYDNNGNKIYDYGNYRSGSYAGMNLAQSMLYDKHDRKRDAVTAQGFVLVKPMEGLTYKMTMNLDYNSLFTHDYTNPTYGKRPIGSSAKGNTRTTGFTINNVVNYQHTFAEKHDITLMAGQEYYEYNTSNFSGERSNVIADGYYEPDVASTLVDFGGNADQYKLLSFFGNAEYSYMKKYYASVSLRSDGSSRFHPDHRWGTFWSFGGSWRIINEKFMEPATKWLNNLTLRASYGAQGNDNVGYYAYQALYSIGKFDGEATLHASRLATPNLTWETNLNTNIGVDFSMFGDRLTGTVEYFERASKDLLFSRSLVPSSGFSSIDDNIGKLKNYGWEFTLSGTPIHTKDWMWKLSVNATTYKNEIVQLPTEVMWSGSKKWVKGGSLYDYYLYEWAGVNPDNGNPQWYYYDNGEKKVTEDYSSLTSDDKVKSGSSLPDVTGGFSTDISWKGLTLSALFSYAIGGKLYNNDYTDLMGVGGLNGSSKSVELINRWTPENRNTNVPKIVDQQTSYFTSSSTRWLVDRSYLRLKTVTLNYSLPHSLLQPLTLKDVNVFIQAENLLTFSHQQGLDPEQPLNGTVSYRYPAMKTISFGINVKL
;
A
#
# COMPACT_ATOMS: atom_id res chain seq x y z
N MET A 1 -2.13 -34.43 10.36
CA MET A 1 -3.43 -34.69 10.94
C MET A 1 -4.44 -33.72 10.44
N GLY A 2 -5.60 -34.17 10.04
CA GLY A 2 -6.79 -33.48 9.64
C GLY A 2 -6.65 -32.08 9.04
N ALA A 3 -6.22 -31.98 7.79
CA ALA A 3 -6.69 -30.91 6.97
C ALA A 3 -8.21 -31.01 6.97
N ASP A 4 -8.88 -30.08 7.58
CA ASP A 4 -10.32 -29.99 7.71
C ASP A 4 -10.92 -29.99 6.29
N GLU A 5 -11.31 -31.16 5.80
CA GLU A 5 -12.19 -31.29 4.62
C GLU A 5 -13.58 -30.83 5.02
N ARG A 6 -13.74 -29.54 5.17
CA ARG A 6 -15.07 -28.96 5.32
C ARG A 6 -15.69 -28.89 3.94
N SER A 7 -16.80 -29.59 3.77
CA SER A 7 -17.65 -29.44 2.59
C SER A 7 -18.06 -27.97 2.49
N LEU A 8 -18.43 -27.49 1.29
CA LEU A 8 -18.92 -26.10 1.09
C LEU A 8 -20.08 -25.76 2.04
N GLU A 9 -20.82 -26.75 2.53
CA GLU A 9 -21.88 -26.56 3.52
C GLU A 9 -21.36 -26.23 4.92
N GLU A 10 -20.11 -26.54 5.24
CA GLU A 10 -19.50 -26.28 6.55
C GLU A 10 -18.69 -24.99 6.60
N ILE A 11 -18.35 -24.38 5.45
CA ILE A 11 -17.64 -23.10 5.42
C ILE A 11 -18.56 -21.99 5.94
N VAL A 12 -18.20 -21.43 7.08
CA VAL A 12 -18.87 -20.28 7.68
C VAL A 12 -18.15 -19.00 7.29
N ILE A 13 -18.89 -18.04 6.77
CA ILE A 13 -18.41 -16.70 6.47
C ILE A 13 -18.86 -15.71 7.53
N SER A 14 -18.01 -14.80 7.90
CA SER A 14 -18.38 -13.63 8.69
C SER A 14 -19.14 -12.66 7.79
N VAL A 15 -20.32 -12.24 8.24
CA VAL A 15 -21.18 -11.26 7.58
C VAL A 15 -21.54 -10.17 8.56
N PRO A 16 -22.07 -9.02 8.11
CA PRO A 16 -22.49 -7.97 9.01
C PRO A 16 -23.42 -8.50 10.12
N TYR A 17 -23.05 -8.21 11.36
CA TYR A 17 -23.79 -8.56 12.58
C TYR A 17 -24.01 -10.08 12.80
N GLY A 18 -23.25 -10.97 12.13
CA GLY A 18 -23.41 -12.41 12.31
C GLY A 18 -22.47 -13.26 11.48
N THR A 19 -22.88 -14.52 11.31
CA THR A 19 -22.19 -15.50 10.45
C THR A 19 -23.21 -16.23 9.58
N ARG A 20 -22.79 -16.69 8.41
CA ARG A 20 -23.62 -17.47 7.47
C ARG A 20 -22.83 -18.64 6.91
N LYS A 21 -23.52 -19.70 6.54
CA LYS A 21 -22.92 -20.75 5.72
C LYS A 21 -22.69 -20.22 4.31
N LYS A 22 -21.53 -20.50 3.70
CA LYS A 22 -21.23 -20.06 2.34
C LYS A 22 -22.29 -20.53 1.33
N ALA A 23 -22.81 -21.75 1.51
CA ALA A 23 -23.81 -22.33 0.63
C ALA A 23 -25.15 -21.58 0.60
N SER A 24 -25.50 -20.82 1.65
CA SER A 24 -26.75 -20.04 1.73
C SER A 24 -26.54 -18.56 1.47
N PHE A 25 -25.32 -18.14 1.19
CA PHE A 25 -24.98 -16.73 1.02
C PHE A 25 -25.20 -16.27 -0.41
N THR A 26 -25.98 -15.22 -0.61
CA THR A 26 -26.37 -14.69 -1.92
C THR A 26 -25.37 -13.69 -2.48
N GLY A 27 -24.51 -13.14 -1.64
CA GLY A 27 -23.50 -12.12 -2.00
C GLY A 27 -22.15 -12.71 -2.45
N SER A 28 -21.21 -11.82 -2.74
CA SER A 28 -19.83 -12.14 -3.12
C SER A 28 -18.87 -11.94 -1.94
N ALA A 29 -18.19 -12.99 -1.52
CA ALA A 29 -17.21 -12.95 -0.45
C ALA A 29 -15.98 -13.82 -0.73
N GLY A 30 -14.78 -13.30 -0.40
CA GLY A 30 -13.54 -14.05 -0.37
C GLY A 30 -13.09 -14.30 1.06
N ILE A 31 -12.52 -15.47 1.35
CA ILE A 31 -12.07 -15.85 2.70
C ILE A 31 -10.58 -16.19 2.66
N VAL A 32 -9.84 -15.66 3.63
CA VAL A 32 -8.42 -15.99 3.89
C VAL A 32 -8.33 -16.53 5.31
N GLY A 33 -7.84 -17.75 5.45
CA GLY A 33 -7.62 -18.36 6.77
C GLY A 33 -6.50 -17.67 7.56
N GLY A 34 -6.62 -17.66 8.88
CA GLY A 34 -5.64 -17.02 9.77
C GLY A 34 -4.23 -17.59 9.63
N GLU A 35 -4.07 -18.86 9.26
CA GLU A 35 -2.77 -19.48 9.01
C GLU A 35 -2.02 -18.80 7.86
N LYS A 36 -2.70 -18.47 6.75
CA LYS A 36 -2.10 -17.72 5.63
C LYS A 36 -1.70 -16.29 6.03
N ILE A 37 -2.47 -15.66 6.92
CA ILE A 37 -2.16 -14.32 7.43
C ILE A 37 -0.97 -14.36 8.39
N SER A 38 -0.95 -15.31 9.33
CA SER A 38 0.11 -15.46 10.34
C SER A 38 1.42 -16.02 9.76
N SER A 39 1.36 -16.67 8.59
CA SER A 39 2.55 -17.10 7.85
C SER A 39 3.24 -15.97 7.09
N SER A 40 2.64 -14.80 6.93
CA SER A 40 3.31 -13.64 6.33
C SER A 40 4.20 -12.94 7.37
N GLN A 41 5.40 -12.52 6.95
CA GLN A 41 6.37 -11.81 7.78
C GLN A 41 6.27 -10.29 7.54
N VAL A 42 5.10 -9.75 7.79
CA VAL A 42 4.79 -8.34 7.54
C VAL A 42 4.26 -7.69 8.81
N SER A 43 4.62 -6.44 9.02
CA SER A 43 4.16 -5.66 10.17
C SER A 43 2.68 -5.28 10.10
N SER A 44 2.04 -5.37 8.92
CA SER A 44 0.63 -5.02 8.71
C SER A 44 -0.17 -6.13 8.01
N VAL A 45 -1.39 -6.35 8.49
CA VAL A 45 -2.35 -7.31 7.91
C VAL A 45 -2.70 -6.99 6.46
N SER A 46 -2.75 -5.71 6.08
CA SER A 46 -3.05 -5.29 4.71
C SER A 46 -2.05 -5.83 3.68
N LYS A 47 -0.76 -5.92 4.05
CA LYS A 47 0.30 -6.50 3.20
C LYS A 47 0.14 -8.02 3.02
N ALA A 48 -0.37 -8.71 4.04
CA ALA A 48 -0.61 -10.16 3.99
C ALA A 48 -1.78 -10.57 3.08
N LEU A 49 -2.62 -9.63 2.66
CA LEU A 49 -3.77 -9.91 1.79
C LEU A 49 -3.43 -9.95 0.30
N GLN A 50 -2.22 -9.56 -0.09
CA GLN A 50 -1.82 -9.49 -1.49
C GLN A 50 -1.84 -10.86 -2.17
N GLY A 51 -2.50 -10.95 -3.35
CA GLY A 51 -2.59 -12.18 -4.14
C GLY A 51 -3.48 -13.27 -3.53
N THR A 52 -4.19 -13.02 -2.42
CA THR A 52 -4.96 -14.04 -1.70
C THR A 52 -6.40 -14.18 -2.15
N VAL A 53 -7.04 -13.09 -2.62
CA VAL A 53 -8.47 -13.04 -2.96
C VAL A 53 -8.66 -12.34 -4.31
N ALA A 54 -9.48 -12.95 -5.20
CA ALA A 54 -9.90 -12.30 -6.44
C ALA A 54 -10.73 -11.04 -6.13
N GLY A 55 -10.54 -9.98 -6.91
CA GLY A 55 -11.20 -8.69 -6.73
C GLY A 55 -10.56 -7.78 -5.68
N LEU A 56 -9.60 -8.27 -4.90
CA LEU A 56 -8.85 -7.49 -3.94
C LEU A 56 -7.46 -7.19 -4.49
N GLN A 57 -7.12 -5.91 -4.53
CA GLN A 57 -5.79 -5.42 -4.91
C GLN A 57 -5.15 -4.79 -3.68
N SER A 58 -4.01 -5.30 -3.27
CA SER A 58 -3.19 -4.75 -2.19
C SER A 58 -1.82 -4.41 -2.77
N PHE A 59 -1.46 -3.12 -2.73
CA PHE A 59 -0.18 -2.63 -3.22
C PHE A 59 0.64 -2.09 -2.06
N SER A 60 1.79 -2.69 -1.82
CA SER A 60 2.76 -2.19 -0.85
C SER A 60 3.56 -1.05 -1.48
N THR A 61 3.08 0.17 -1.34
CA THR A 61 3.72 1.37 -1.91
C THR A 61 5.00 1.79 -1.18
N SER A 62 5.30 1.17 -0.05
CA SER A 62 6.51 1.40 0.74
C SER A 62 6.92 0.12 1.46
N GLY A 63 8.21 -0.22 1.40
CA GLY A 63 8.82 -1.27 2.20
C GLY A 63 9.05 -0.88 3.66
N GLN A 64 8.81 0.39 4.03
CA GLN A 64 8.97 0.89 5.40
C GLN A 64 8.22 0.00 6.39
N PRO A 65 8.88 -0.51 7.45
CA PRO A 65 8.22 -1.25 8.52
C PRO A 65 7.12 -0.43 9.20
N GLY A 66 5.99 -1.09 9.54
CA GLY A 66 4.83 -0.45 10.17
C GLY A 66 3.91 0.34 9.24
N GLU A 67 4.20 0.43 7.93
CA GLU A 67 3.28 1.03 6.97
C GLU A 67 2.27 0.02 6.43
N ASP A 68 1.01 0.47 6.27
CA ASP A 68 -0.06 -0.31 5.66
C ASP A 68 0.05 -0.32 4.13
N ALA A 69 -0.44 -1.37 3.48
CA ALA A 69 -0.62 -1.38 2.03
C ALA A 69 -1.89 -0.62 1.63
N ASN A 70 -1.89 -0.06 0.42
CA ASN A 70 -3.10 0.48 -0.18
C ASN A 70 -3.95 -0.68 -0.70
N VAL A 71 -5.17 -0.80 -0.19
CA VAL A 71 -6.09 -1.87 -0.54
C VAL A 71 -7.29 -1.32 -1.28
N TYR A 72 -7.63 -1.95 -2.40
CA TYR A 72 -8.80 -1.64 -3.21
C TYR A 72 -9.61 -2.91 -3.47
N ILE A 73 -10.93 -2.80 -3.44
CA ILE A 73 -11.84 -3.88 -3.81
C ILE A 73 -12.58 -3.45 -5.09
N ARG A 74 -12.37 -4.21 -6.20
CA ARG A 74 -12.99 -3.94 -7.51
C ARG A 74 -12.71 -2.53 -8.03
N GLY A 75 -11.50 -2.02 -7.78
CA GLY A 75 -11.03 -0.72 -8.25
C GLY A 75 -11.44 0.47 -7.39
N VAL A 76 -11.14 1.66 -7.89
CA VAL A 76 -11.37 2.95 -7.23
C VAL A 76 -12.79 3.43 -7.51
N GLY A 77 -13.55 3.73 -6.46
CA GLY A 77 -14.95 4.12 -6.57
C GLY A 77 -15.22 5.62 -6.51
N SER A 78 -14.23 6.43 -6.15
CA SER A 78 -14.34 7.89 -6.09
C SER A 78 -13.03 8.54 -6.54
N VAL A 79 -13.10 9.82 -6.93
CA VAL A 79 -11.94 10.62 -7.33
C VAL A 79 -11.42 11.44 -6.15
N ASN A 80 -12.29 12.10 -5.40
CA ASN A 80 -11.94 13.01 -4.31
C ASN A 80 -12.34 12.51 -2.92
N ALA A 81 -13.28 11.56 -2.83
CA ALA A 81 -13.62 10.92 -1.56
C ALA A 81 -12.73 9.69 -1.29
N SER A 82 -12.81 9.13 -0.08
CA SER A 82 -12.02 7.94 0.27
C SER A 82 -12.33 6.75 -0.62
N THR A 83 -11.28 6.02 -0.98
CA THR A 83 -11.34 4.78 -1.77
C THR A 83 -10.95 3.54 -0.95
N THR A 84 -10.64 3.73 0.33
CA THR A 84 -10.23 2.66 1.24
C THR A 84 -11.43 1.82 1.66
N PRO A 85 -11.36 0.47 1.65
CA PRO A 85 -12.38 -0.40 2.20
C PRO A 85 -12.60 -0.15 3.69
N LEU A 86 -13.81 -0.43 4.16
CA LEU A 86 -14.09 -0.45 5.59
C LEU A 86 -13.44 -1.66 6.24
N TYR A 87 -12.64 -1.43 7.27
CA TYR A 87 -12.15 -2.51 8.13
C TYR A 87 -13.11 -2.74 9.29
N VAL A 88 -13.40 -4.00 9.55
CA VAL A 88 -14.30 -4.44 10.63
C VAL A 88 -13.57 -5.50 11.45
N VAL A 89 -13.42 -5.27 12.75
CA VAL A 89 -12.78 -6.22 13.67
C VAL A 89 -13.84 -6.77 14.62
N ASP A 90 -14.01 -8.09 14.63
CA ASP A 90 -15.01 -8.80 15.45
C ASP A 90 -16.44 -8.22 15.35
N GLY A 91 -16.80 -7.78 14.12
CA GLY A 91 -18.14 -7.28 13.78
C GLY A 91 -18.36 -5.78 13.94
N ILE A 92 -17.36 -5.02 14.42
CA ILE A 92 -17.43 -3.56 14.61
C ILE A 92 -16.45 -2.85 13.67
N PRO A 93 -16.86 -1.73 13.05
CA PRO A 93 -15.96 -0.87 12.29
C PRO A 93 -14.73 -0.45 13.10
N TYR A 94 -13.55 -0.51 12.48
CA TYR A 94 -12.26 -0.23 13.08
C TYR A 94 -11.57 0.93 12.36
N ASP A 95 -11.25 1.99 13.10
CA ASP A 95 -10.67 3.22 12.56
C ASP A 95 -9.14 3.32 12.80
N GLY A 96 -8.55 2.30 13.42
CA GLY A 96 -7.11 2.24 13.69
C GLY A 96 -6.27 1.76 12.52
N LYS A 97 -4.95 1.86 12.63
CA LYS A 97 -4.01 1.25 11.68
C LYS A 97 -3.99 -0.27 11.81
N LEU A 98 -3.96 -0.99 10.68
CA LEU A 98 -3.90 -2.46 10.66
C LEU A 98 -2.58 -2.99 11.21
N ALA A 99 -1.51 -2.19 11.17
CA ALA A 99 -0.24 -2.51 11.80
C ALA A 99 -0.33 -2.65 13.35
N ASN A 100 -1.41 -2.14 13.98
CA ASN A 100 -1.64 -2.33 15.42
C ASN A 100 -2.22 -3.72 15.76
N ILE A 101 -2.74 -4.45 14.75
CA ILE A 101 -3.33 -5.78 14.94
C ILE A 101 -2.24 -6.83 14.77
N ASN A 102 -2.12 -7.74 15.74
CA ASN A 102 -1.21 -8.87 15.62
C ASN A 102 -1.80 -9.92 14.67
N SER A 103 -1.07 -10.23 13.58
CA SER A 103 -1.45 -11.25 12.61
C SER A 103 -1.65 -12.65 13.23
N GLN A 104 -0.95 -12.93 14.33
CA GLN A 104 -1.05 -14.18 15.06
C GLN A 104 -2.39 -14.35 15.80
N ASP A 105 -3.13 -13.25 16.08
CA ASP A 105 -4.43 -13.27 16.75
C ASP A 105 -5.59 -13.45 15.77
N ILE A 106 -5.35 -13.47 14.46
CA ILE A 106 -6.39 -13.56 13.44
C ILE A 106 -6.81 -15.00 13.21
N ALA A 107 -8.11 -15.25 13.24
CA ALA A 107 -8.71 -16.54 12.88
C ALA A 107 -9.04 -16.60 11.37
N SER A 108 -9.57 -15.50 10.83
CA SER A 108 -9.88 -15.40 9.40
C SER A 108 -10.05 -13.93 8.98
N VAL A 109 -9.87 -13.69 7.69
CA VAL A 109 -10.24 -12.43 7.04
C VAL A 109 -11.26 -12.72 5.95
N THR A 110 -12.41 -12.04 5.99
CA THR A 110 -13.47 -12.14 4.98
C THR A 110 -13.56 -10.81 4.22
N VAL A 111 -13.46 -10.88 2.91
CA VAL A 111 -13.57 -9.71 2.01
C VAL A 111 -14.96 -9.72 1.38
N LEU A 112 -15.80 -8.75 1.75
CA LEU A 112 -17.15 -8.56 1.19
C LEU A 112 -17.06 -7.60 0.01
N LYS A 113 -17.46 -8.06 -1.19
CA LYS A 113 -17.13 -7.37 -2.43
C LYS A 113 -18.32 -6.72 -3.12
N ASP A 114 -19.55 -7.07 -2.75
CA ASP A 114 -20.77 -6.58 -3.38
C ASP A 114 -21.78 -5.97 -2.39
N ALA A 115 -22.85 -5.39 -2.92
CA ALA A 115 -23.86 -4.73 -2.10
C ALA A 115 -24.63 -5.71 -1.21
N ALA A 116 -24.97 -6.92 -1.68
CA ALA A 116 -25.70 -7.89 -0.86
C ALA A 116 -24.89 -8.35 0.37
N ALA A 117 -23.55 -8.39 0.23
CA ALA A 117 -22.64 -8.72 1.30
C ALA A 117 -22.39 -7.57 2.28
N ALA A 118 -22.36 -6.32 1.81
CA ALA A 118 -21.81 -5.19 2.55
C ALA A 118 -22.83 -4.09 2.91
N SER A 119 -24.04 -4.09 2.31
CA SER A 119 -25.03 -3.02 2.47
C SER A 119 -25.45 -2.72 3.91
N LEU A 120 -25.38 -3.72 4.79
CA LEU A 120 -25.70 -3.54 6.21
C LEU A 120 -24.69 -2.68 6.99
N TYR A 121 -23.46 -2.43 6.44
CA TYR A 121 -22.53 -1.43 6.94
C TYR A 121 -22.74 -0.04 6.29
N GLY A 122 -23.72 0.08 5.39
CA GLY A 122 -24.21 1.34 4.83
C GLY A 122 -23.15 2.15 4.11
N SER A 123 -23.16 3.44 4.39
CA SER A 123 -22.29 4.44 3.79
C SER A 123 -20.79 4.20 3.95
N ARG A 124 -20.39 3.55 5.02
CA ARG A 124 -18.98 3.24 5.28
C ARG A 124 -18.46 2.08 4.41
N ALA A 125 -19.36 1.30 3.80
CA ALA A 125 -19.04 0.10 3.02
C ALA A 125 -18.98 0.34 1.51
N ALA A 126 -19.08 1.58 1.04
CA ALA A 126 -19.08 1.92 -0.37
C ALA A 126 -17.90 1.36 -1.18
N ASN A 127 -16.75 1.17 -0.55
CA ASN A 127 -15.53 0.62 -1.15
C ASN A 127 -15.32 -0.87 -0.84
N GLY A 128 -16.37 -1.57 -0.36
CA GLY A 128 -16.31 -2.93 0.15
C GLY A 128 -15.87 -3.00 1.61
N VAL A 129 -15.89 -4.20 2.19
CA VAL A 129 -15.60 -4.43 3.60
C VAL A 129 -14.58 -5.55 3.78
N ILE A 130 -13.62 -5.35 4.65
CA ILE A 130 -12.64 -6.36 5.08
C ILE A 130 -12.92 -6.67 6.55
N MET A 131 -13.51 -7.85 6.78
CA MET A 131 -13.85 -8.31 8.11
C MET A 131 -12.72 -9.18 8.68
N ILE A 132 -12.15 -8.76 9.79
CA ILE A 132 -11.10 -9.47 10.51
C ILE A 132 -11.77 -10.12 11.73
N THR A 133 -11.78 -11.45 11.76
CA THR A 133 -12.26 -12.24 12.89
C THR A 133 -11.06 -12.70 13.69
N THR A 134 -11.06 -12.45 14.99
CA THR A 134 -9.96 -12.83 15.86
C THR A 134 -10.20 -14.19 16.52
N LYS A 135 -9.13 -14.81 16.98
CA LYS A 135 -9.15 -16.09 17.68
C LYS A 135 -9.94 -16.00 18.98
N GLN A 136 -10.68 -17.03 19.30
CA GLN A 136 -11.48 -17.17 20.51
C GLN A 136 -11.20 -18.50 21.19
N GLY A 137 -11.52 -18.61 22.48
CA GLY A 137 -11.54 -19.89 23.19
C GLY A 137 -12.67 -20.79 22.70
N GLN A 138 -12.58 -22.09 22.99
CA GLN A 138 -13.62 -23.06 22.69
C GLN A 138 -14.29 -23.54 23.99
N ALA A 139 -15.62 -23.58 23.99
CA ALA A 139 -16.38 -24.10 25.16
C ALA A 139 -16.03 -25.57 25.40
N GLY A 140 -15.79 -25.92 26.67
CA GLY A 140 -15.42 -27.28 27.05
C GLY A 140 -13.99 -27.71 26.69
N ALA A 141 -13.19 -26.85 26.09
CA ALA A 141 -11.80 -27.15 25.76
C ALA A 141 -10.89 -27.00 26.98
N ALA A 142 -9.99 -27.97 27.18
CA ALA A 142 -8.92 -27.85 28.17
C ALA A 142 -8.03 -26.63 27.85
N PRO A 143 -7.40 -25.99 28.87
CA PRO A 143 -6.44 -24.94 28.64
C PRO A 143 -5.32 -25.39 27.68
N SER A 144 -4.99 -24.53 26.75
CA SER A 144 -3.88 -24.73 25.81
C SER A 144 -3.03 -23.48 25.80
N ILE A 145 -1.72 -23.65 25.98
CA ILE A 145 -0.73 -22.60 25.86
C ILE A 145 0.01 -22.81 24.55
N GLU A 146 0.13 -21.74 23.76
CA GLU A 146 0.85 -21.78 22.50
C GLU A 146 1.89 -20.66 22.48
N LEU A 147 3.14 -21.00 22.21
CA LEU A 147 4.28 -20.08 22.12
C LEU A 147 4.81 -20.11 20.70
N THR A 148 4.98 -18.94 20.10
CA THR A 148 5.59 -18.80 18.77
C THR A 148 6.77 -17.84 18.87
N ALA A 149 7.91 -18.23 18.31
CA ALA A 149 9.08 -17.39 18.18
C ALA A 149 9.60 -17.46 16.74
N LYS A 150 9.83 -16.28 16.13
CA LYS A 150 10.45 -16.14 14.81
C LYS A 150 11.60 -15.16 14.91
N TYR A 151 12.71 -15.48 14.26
CA TYR A 151 13.86 -14.60 14.11
C TYR A 151 14.39 -14.69 12.69
N GLY A 152 14.71 -13.56 12.09
CA GLY A 152 15.16 -13.51 10.70
C GLY A 152 15.97 -12.29 10.35
N PHE A 153 16.39 -12.25 9.09
CA PHE A 153 17.18 -11.18 8.50
C PHE A 153 16.43 -10.61 7.30
N SER A 154 16.50 -9.30 7.17
CA SER A 154 15.84 -8.57 6.11
C SER A 154 16.87 -7.80 5.26
N SER A 155 16.63 -7.80 3.95
CA SER A 155 17.42 -7.05 2.97
C SER A 155 16.50 -6.54 1.87
N ARG A 156 17.02 -5.71 0.97
CA ARG A 156 16.28 -5.21 -0.19
C ARG A 156 15.78 -6.36 -1.09
N ALA A 157 14.51 -6.34 -1.51
CA ALA A 157 13.90 -7.39 -2.32
C ALA A 157 14.24 -7.30 -3.81
N VAL A 158 14.41 -6.08 -4.34
CA VAL A 158 14.75 -5.80 -5.75
C VAL A 158 16.03 -4.98 -5.74
N ALA A 159 17.04 -5.39 -6.51
CA ALA A 159 18.29 -4.65 -6.66
C ALA A 159 18.03 -3.23 -7.20
N ASP A 160 18.93 -2.30 -6.94
CA ASP A 160 18.85 -0.96 -7.55
C ASP A 160 19.30 -0.96 -9.00
N TYR A 161 19.17 0.19 -9.67
CA TYR A 161 19.69 0.40 -11.02
C TYR A 161 21.21 0.32 -11.03
N ASP A 162 21.75 -0.32 -12.09
CA ASP A 162 23.18 -0.31 -12.32
C ASP A 162 23.62 1.10 -12.71
N GLN A 163 24.62 1.61 -12.01
CA GLN A 163 25.15 2.95 -12.17
C GLN A 163 26.50 2.91 -12.92
N LEU A 164 26.84 4.05 -13.54
CA LEU A 164 28.14 4.22 -14.18
C LEU A 164 29.27 4.04 -13.17
N SER A 165 30.34 3.37 -13.60
CA SER A 165 31.62 3.39 -12.88
C SER A 165 32.18 4.81 -12.84
N THR A 166 33.07 5.09 -11.88
CA THR A 166 33.79 6.37 -11.81
C THR A 166 34.50 6.68 -13.13
N ASP A 167 35.18 5.70 -13.75
CA ASP A 167 35.89 5.88 -14.99
C ASP A 167 34.97 6.24 -16.15
N ASP A 168 33.86 5.52 -16.32
CA ASP A 168 32.92 5.80 -17.40
C ASP A 168 32.19 7.13 -17.17
N TYR A 169 31.91 7.48 -15.91
CA TYR A 169 31.33 8.78 -15.58
C TYR A 169 32.24 9.93 -16.00
N PHE A 170 33.53 9.86 -15.69
CA PHE A 170 34.50 10.90 -16.06
C PHE A 170 34.66 11.01 -17.57
N LYS A 171 34.72 9.87 -18.33
CA LYS A 171 34.75 9.86 -19.79
C LYS A 171 33.51 10.51 -20.40
N LEU A 172 32.30 10.18 -19.87
CA LEU A 172 31.06 10.75 -20.38
C LEU A 172 30.92 12.23 -20.01
N GLN A 173 31.40 12.66 -18.83
CA GLN A 173 31.45 14.07 -18.46
C GLN A 173 32.35 14.85 -19.42
N TRP A 174 33.54 14.32 -19.74
CA TRP A 174 34.45 14.89 -20.74
C TRP A 174 33.76 15.01 -22.09
N GLU A 175 33.11 13.96 -22.55
CA GLU A 175 32.38 13.95 -23.84
C GLU A 175 31.28 14.99 -23.86
N GLY A 176 30.47 15.08 -22.82
CA GLY A 176 29.41 16.08 -22.70
C GLY A 176 29.96 17.52 -22.76
N MET A 177 31.07 17.77 -22.09
CA MET A 177 31.76 19.07 -22.13
C MET A 177 32.34 19.36 -23.49
N ARG A 178 33.01 18.39 -24.13
CA ARG A 178 33.52 18.52 -25.53
C ARG A 178 32.38 18.89 -26.46
N ASN A 179 31.28 18.16 -26.45
CA ASN A 179 30.14 18.41 -27.31
C ASN A 179 29.52 19.81 -27.06
N ARG A 180 29.44 20.26 -25.79
CA ARG A 180 29.03 21.63 -25.46
C ARG A 180 29.95 22.68 -26.06
N TYR A 181 31.28 22.50 -25.95
CA TYR A 181 32.24 23.44 -26.53
C TYR A 181 32.15 23.49 -28.05
N ILE A 182 31.93 22.36 -28.72
CA ILE A 182 31.70 22.31 -30.21
C ILE A 182 30.40 23.06 -30.53
N ASN A 183 29.30 22.84 -29.79
CA ASN A 183 28.05 23.56 -30.00
C ASN A 183 28.21 25.06 -29.81
N ASN A 184 29.17 25.49 -28.98
CA ASN A 184 29.52 26.90 -28.75
C ASN A 184 30.57 27.45 -29.72
N GLY A 185 30.81 26.74 -30.85
CA GLY A 185 31.67 27.19 -31.97
C GLY A 185 33.15 26.93 -31.80
N LYS A 186 33.60 26.09 -30.88
CA LYS A 186 34.98 25.66 -30.77
C LYS A 186 35.29 24.57 -31.79
N THR A 187 36.52 24.53 -32.25
CA THR A 187 37.03 23.38 -33.04
C THR A 187 37.09 22.10 -32.19
N GLU A 188 37.11 20.93 -32.81
CA GLU A 188 37.19 19.67 -32.07
C GLU A 188 38.43 19.59 -31.18
N ALA A 189 39.58 20.04 -31.67
CA ALA A 189 40.83 20.02 -30.90
C ALA A 189 40.80 21.02 -29.69
N GLU A 190 40.28 22.23 -29.88
CA GLU A 190 40.07 23.18 -28.79
C GLU A 190 39.07 22.65 -27.75
N ALA A 191 37.95 22.05 -28.22
CA ALA A 191 36.91 21.51 -27.37
C ALA A 191 37.44 20.33 -26.52
N ALA A 192 38.23 19.43 -27.15
CA ALA A 192 38.86 18.30 -26.45
C ALA A 192 39.85 18.78 -25.37
N THR A 193 40.70 19.74 -25.69
CA THR A 193 41.66 20.34 -24.75
C THR A 193 40.94 20.98 -23.55
N LEU A 194 39.89 21.78 -23.83
CA LEU A 194 39.11 22.44 -22.79
C LEU A 194 38.33 21.39 -21.94
N ALA A 195 37.81 20.34 -22.53
CA ALA A 195 37.11 19.30 -21.77
C ALA A 195 38.05 18.57 -20.81
N SER A 196 39.26 18.15 -21.29
CA SER A 196 40.28 17.51 -20.41
C SER A 196 40.69 18.41 -19.27
N ALA A 197 40.92 19.71 -19.53
CA ALA A 197 41.33 20.67 -18.51
C ALA A 197 40.25 21.00 -17.49
N ASN A 198 38.96 20.82 -17.79
CA ASN A 198 37.85 21.26 -16.94
C ASN A 198 37.03 20.10 -16.35
N THR A 199 37.23 18.83 -16.70
CA THR A 199 36.44 17.69 -16.17
C THR A 199 36.50 17.63 -14.65
N VAL A 200 37.68 17.63 -14.04
CA VAL A 200 37.85 17.62 -12.57
C VAL A 200 37.21 18.85 -11.94
N LYS A 201 37.41 20.03 -12.53
CA LYS A 201 36.85 21.28 -12.03
C LYS A 201 35.30 21.28 -12.05
N ALA A 202 34.70 20.69 -13.08
CA ALA A 202 33.25 20.59 -13.20
C ALA A 202 32.63 19.69 -12.14
N LEU A 203 33.34 18.62 -11.76
CA LEU A 203 32.88 17.69 -10.72
C LEU A 203 33.32 18.08 -9.31
N GLY A 204 34.29 19.01 -9.18
CA GLY A 204 34.79 19.53 -7.92
C GLY A 204 35.72 18.59 -7.13
N ILE A 205 36.00 17.39 -7.64
CA ILE A 205 36.83 16.39 -6.98
C ILE A 205 37.63 15.57 -7.99
N ASN A 206 38.78 15.07 -7.58
CA ASN A 206 39.64 14.20 -8.40
C ASN A 206 39.88 12.85 -7.67
N PRO A 207 39.11 11.80 -7.97
CA PRO A 207 39.29 10.50 -7.34
C PRO A 207 40.56 9.75 -7.81
N TYR A 208 41.28 10.25 -8.80
CA TYR A 208 42.53 9.69 -9.31
C TYR A 208 43.78 10.23 -8.63
N GLY A 209 43.58 11.15 -7.70
CA GLY A 209 44.67 11.75 -6.93
C GLY A 209 45.38 12.91 -7.64
N THR A 210 46.27 13.57 -6.91
CA THR A 210 47.03 14.75 -7.35
C THR A 210 48.01 14.45 -8.48
N ALA A 211 48.46 13.18 -8.62
CA ALA A 211 49.34 12.74 -9.67
C ALA A 211 48.70 12.83 -11.08
N TYR A 212 47.39 12.80 -11.18
CA TYR A 212 46.64 12.87 -12.42
C TYR A 212 45.66 14.04 -12.44
N PRO A 213 46.12 15.30 -12.52
CA PRO A 213 45.28 16.50 -12.49
C PRO A 213 44.27 16.59 -13.64
N GLN A 214 44.56 15.93 -14.75
CA GLN A 214 43.69 15.75 -15.94
C GLN A 214 43.60 14.25 -16.22
N PRO A 215 42.74 13.49 -15.55
CA PRO A 215 42.70 12.04 -15.66
C PRO A 215 42.15 11.55 -17.01
N ILE A 216 41.46 12.43 -17.76
CA ILE A 216 40.96 12.10 -19.11
C ILE A 216 41.78 12.89 -20.15
N ASP A 217 42.37 12.17 -21.11
CA ASP A 217 43.17 12.74 -22.19
C ASP A 217 42.30 13.46 -23.25
N GLN A 218 42.93 14.05 -24.24
CA GLN A 218 42.26 14.78 -25.34
C GLN A 218 41.50 13.85 -26.29
N ASN A 219 41.67 12.52 -26.17
CA ASN A 219 40.93 11.54 -26.95
C ASN A 219 39.73 10.97 -26.15
N GLY A 220 39.52 11.45 -24.90
CA GLY A 220 38.44 10.98 -24.01
C GLY A 220 38.76 9.67 -23.29
N ASN A 221 40.03 9.22 -23.30
CA ASN A 221 40.45 8.01 -22.62
C ASN A 221 41.07 8.35 -21.26
N LEU A 222 40.96 7.39 -20.34
CA LEU A 222 41.70 7.49 -19.07
C LEU A 222 43.21 7.49 -19.34
N VAL A 223 43.92 8.42 -18.73
CA VAL A 223 45.39 8.52 -18.86
C VAL A 223 46.05 7.25 -18.31
N ALA A 224 47.06 6.75 -19.02
CA ALA A 224 47.73 5.50 -18.65
C ALA A 224 48.28 5.56 -17.20
N GLY A 225 47.95 4.54 -16.43
CA GLY A 225 48.33 4.44 -15.00
C GLY A 225 47.34 5.13 -14.04
N ALA A 226 46.43 5.96 -14.51
CA ALA A 226 45.41 6.54 -13.61
C ALA A 226 44.45 5.43 -13.18
N HIS A 227 44.14 5.40 -11.90
CA HIS A 227 43.15 4.52 -11.27
C HIS A 227 42.52 5.24 -10.12
N THR A 228 41.29 4.89 -9.79
CA THR A 228 40.52 5.49 -8.68
C THR A 228 41.12 5.10 -7.35
N LEU A 229 41.36 6.06 -6.47
CA LEU A 229 41.83 5.86 -5.11
C LEU A 229 40.72 5.49 -4.14
N TRP A 230 39.44 5.79 -4.47
CA TRP A 230 38.26 5.41 -3.72
C TRP A 230 37.06 5.28 -4.62
N ASP A 231 36.09 4.48 -4.17
CA ASP A 231 34.82 4.23 -4.84
C ASP A 231 33.79 3.84 -3.76
N ASP A 232 33.13 4.84 -3.14
CA ASP A 232 32.30 4.65 -1.95
C ASP A 232 30.83 4.38 -2.34
N SER A 233 30.22 3.37 -1.73
CA SER A 233 28.78 3.11 -1.87
C SER A 233 27.99 3.93 -0.84
N TRP A 234 27.23 4.92 -1.29
CA TRP A 234 26.31 5.69 -0.45
C TRP A 234 25.15 4.84 0.06
N GLU A 235 24.69 3.87 -0.73
CA GLU A 235 23.65 2.95 -0.26
C GLU A 235 24.15 2.10 0.90
N ASP A 236 25.34 1.51 0.80
CA ASP A 236 25.91 0.71 1.88
C ASP A 236 26.16 1.54 3.14
N ALA A 237 26.58 2.81 2.98
CA ALA A 237 26.81 3.71 4.11
C ALA A 237 25.52 4.14 4.81
N MET A 238 24.36 4.08 4.14
CA MET A 238 23.06 4.52 4.64
C MET A 238 22.15 3.35 5.02
N THR A 239 22.52 2.12 4.71
CA THR A 239 21.74 0.91 5.01
C THR A 239 22.35 0.09 6.14
N GLN A 240 21.57 -0.84 6.69
CA GLN A 240 21.97 -1.72 7.76
C GLN A 240 21.52 -3.17 7.50
N ASN A 241 22.18 -4.12 8.16
CA ASN A 241 21.71 -5.50 8.23
C ASN A 241 20.49 -5.56 9.15
N ALA A 242 19.31 -5.51 8.54
CA ALA A 242 18.05 -5.48 9.27
C ALA A 242 17.69 -6.85 9.84
N HIS A 243 17.11 -6.89 11.04
CA HIS A 243 16.58 -8.10 11.65
C HIS A 243 15.08 -8.02 11.85
N TYR A 244 14.46 -9.19 11.94
CA TYR A 244 13.03 -9.39 12.19
C TYR A 244 12.84 -10.33 13.38
N THR A 245 12.10 -9.90 14.40
CA THR A 245 11.77 -10.72 15.58
C THR A 245 10.28 -10.64 15.85
N ASP A 246 9.60 -11.80 15.93
CA ASP A 246 8.16 -11.90 16.24
C ASP A 246 7.96 -12.97 17.32
N LEU A 247 7.57 -12.53 18.51
CA LEU A 247 7.32 -13.39 19.68
C LEU A 247 5.85 -13.30 20.07
N SER A 248 5.19 -14.42 20.28
CA SER A 248 3.82 -14.44 20.80
C SER A 248 3.59 -15.58 21.77
N ALA A 249 2.81 -15.29 22.82
CA ALA A 249 2.33 -16.26 23.79
C ALA A 249 0.80 -16.18 23.85
N ARG A 250 0.12 -17.32 23.76
CA ARG A 250 -1.34 -17.41 23.71
C ARG A 250 -1.85 -18.45 24.68
N VAL A 251 -2.91 -18.13 25.39
CA VAL A 251 -3.62 -19.07 26.27
C VAL A 251 -5.09 -19.08 25.87
N SER A 252 -5.64 -20.25 25.62
CA SER A 252 -7.05 -20.40 25.25
C SER A 252 -7.65 -21.62 25.93
N GLY A 253 -8.95 -21.53 26.21
CA GLY A 253 -9.67 -22.64 26.81
C GLY A 253 -11.11 -22.26 27.11
N GLY A 254 -11.81 -23.11 27.82
CA GLY A 254 -13.16 -22.81 28.26
C GLY A 254 -13.80 -23.91 29.10
N SER A 255 -14.73 -23.51 29.96
CA SER A 255 -15.70 -24.39 30.60
C SER A 255 -16.90 -24.65 29.69
N LYS A 256 -17.89 -25.38 30.16
CA LYS A 256 -19.15 -25.57 29.42
C LYS A 256 -19.89 -24.27 29.12
N THR A 257 -19.73 -23.26 29.98
CA THR A 257 -20.47 -22.00 29.92
C THR A 257 -19.60 -20.78 29.60
N SER A 258 -18.29 -20.90 29.69
CA SER A 258 -17.39 -19.74 29.47
C SER A 258 -16.21 -20.14 28.61
N LYS A 259 -15.76 -19.24 27.76
CA LYS A 259 -14.58 -19.40 26.92
C LYS A 259 -13.70 -18.16 26.97
N TYR A 260 -12.39 -18.37 26.91
CA TYR A 260 -11.41 -17.31 26.97
C TYR A 260 -10.28 -17.51 26.00
N TYR A 261 -9.75 -16.41 25.52
CA TYR A 261 -8.53 -16.31 24.73
C TYR A 261 -7.73 -15.09 25.22
N ILE A 262 -6.46 -15.28 25.52
CA ILE A 262 -5.55 -14.22 25.96
C ILE A 262 -4.26 -14.37 25.14
N SER A 263 -3.75 -13.28 24.58
CA SER A 263 -2.48 -13.26 23.87
C SER A 263 -1.62 -12.07 24.26
N LEU A 264 -0.31 -12.30 24.21
CA LEU A 264 0.74 -11.30 24.31
C LEU A 264 1.62 -11.41 23.07
N GLY A 265 2.02 -10.27 22.50
CA GLY A 265 2.86 -10.25 21.33
C GLY A 265 3.93 -9.15 21.40
N TYR A 266 5.08 -9.44 20.83
CA TYR A 266 6.18 -8.52 20.59
C TYR A 266 6.67 -8.68 19.15
N LEU A 267 6.78 -7.57 18.44
CA LEU A 267 7.35 -7.49 17.09
C LEU A 267 8.46 -6.44 17.08
N ASP A 268 9.61 -6.78 16.51
CA ASP A 268 10.68 -5.85 16.16
C ASP A 268 11.07 -6.11 14.70
N ASP A 269 10.70 -5.19 13.82
CA ASP A 269 10.90 -5.24 12.38
C ASP A 269 11.80 -4.07 11.98
N GLN A 270 13.12 -4.34 11.81
CA GLN A 270 14.06 -3.34 11.36
C GLN A 270 13.97 -3.10 9.86
N GLY A 271 14.15 -1.86 9.46
CA GLY A 271 14.20 -1.47 8.07
C GLY A 271 15.60 -1.50 7.48
N ALA A 272 15.69 -1.42 6.14
CA ALA A 272 16.97 -1.42 5.42
C ALA A 272 17.83 -0.20 5.72
N TYR A 273 17.22 0.98 5.84
CA TYR A 273 17.95 2.20 6.15
C TYR A 273 18.24 2.32 7.64
N ILE A 274 19.42 2.87 7.98
CA ILE A 274 19.80 3.17 9.35
C ILE A 274 18.69 3.99 10.03
N CYS A 275 18.43 3.76 11.33
CA CYS A 275 17.40 4.43 12.11
C CYS A 275 15.95 4.23 11.59
N SER A 276 15.69 3.19 10.81
CA SER A 276 14.33 2.82 10.44
C SER A 276 13.90 1.50 11.06
N GLY A 277 12.64 1.43 11.50
CA GLY A 277 12.12 0.20 12.10
C GLY A 277 10.72 0.40 12.69
N PHE A 278 10.15 -0.72 13.15
CA PHE A 278 8.84 -0.77 13.78
C PHE A 278 8.84 -1.77 14.91
N LYS A 279 8.53 -1.29 16.13
CA LYS A 279 8.34 -2.14 17.31
C LYS A 279 6.89 -2.10 17.74
N ARG A 280 6.33 -3.24 18.10
CA ARG A 280 4.98 -3.34 18.61
C ARG A 280 4.90 -4.28 19.80
N TYR A 281 4.24 -3.81 20.86
CA TYR A 281 3.81 -4.60 22.00
C TYR A 281 2.29 -4.66 21.97
N ASN A 282 1.71 -5.83 22.10
CA ASN A 282 0.25 -5.96 22.09
C ASN A 282 -0.23 -6.99 23.12
N VAL A 283 -1.43 -6.73 23.65
CA VAL A 283 -2.19 -7.66 24.47
C VAL A 283 -3.60 -7.72 23.93
N ARG A 284 -4.16 -8.94 23.91
CA ARG A 284 -5.56 -9.16 23.56
C ARG A 284 -6.21 -10.13 24.53
N THR A 285 -7.48 -9.86 24.85
CA THR A 285 -8.31 -10.73 25.69
C THR A 285 -9.71 -10.81 25.10
N ASN A 286 -10.19 -12.01 24.81
CA ASN A 286 -11.55 -12.30 24.35
C ASN A 286 -12.20 -13.23 25.39
N LEU A 287 -13.27 -12.78 26.01
CA LEU A 287 -14.03 -13.51 27.03
C LEU A 287 -15.50 -13.58 26.60
N THR A 288 -16.10 -14.75 26.73
CA THR A 288 -17.55 -14.94 26.53
C THR A 288 -18.09 -15.89 27.58
N SER A 289 -19.23 -15.57 28.15
CA SER A 289 -19.88 -16.41 29.16
C SER A 289 -21.39 -16.49 28.96
N ASP A 290 -21.93 -17.69 28.96
CA ASP A 290 -23.35 -17.98 29.04
C ASP A 290 -23.75 -17.95 30.52
N LEU A 291 -24.23 -16.78 31.01
CA LEU A 291 -24.67 -16.59 32.41
C LEU A 291 -25.93 -17.37 32.70
N LYS A 292 -26.81 -17.49 31.74
CA LYS A 292 -28.04 -18.27 31.70
C LYS A 292 -28.24 -18.84 30.30
N SER A 293 -29.12 -19.81 30.10
CA SER A 293 -29.47 -20.35 28.79
C SER A 293 -30.00 -19.28 27.82
N TRP A 294 -30.58 -18.22 28.35
CA TRP A 294 -31.16 -17.10 27.62
C TRP A 294 -30.27 -15.83 27.63
N LEU A 295 -29.16 -15.80 28.41
CA LEU A 295 -28.30 -14.62 28.57
C LEU A 295 -26.83 -14.97 28.40
N GLN A 296 -26.20 -14.39 27.37
CA GLN A 296 -24.76 -14.43 27.14
C GLN A 296 -24.16 -13.03 27.19
N VAL A 297 -23.01 -12.90 27.82
CA VAL A 297 -22.22 -11.68 27.81
C VAL A 297 -20.82 -11.95 27.28
N GLY A 298 -20.20 -10.92 26.68
CA GLY A 298 -18.83 -11.03 26.23
C GLY A 298 -18.10 -9.71 26.24
N MET A 299 -16.76 -9.82 26.25
CA MET A 299 -15.85 -8.69 26.20
C MET A 299 -14.64 -9.05 25.33
N ASN A 300 -14.28 -8.15 24.41
CA ASN A 300 -13.05 -8.20 23.65
C ASN A 300 -12.25 -6.93 23.98
N LEU A 301 -11.03 -7.09 24.46
CA LEU A 301 -10.11 -6.00 24.75
C LEU A 301 -8.83 -6.21 23.96
N SER A 302 -8.38 -5.18 23.28
CA SER A 302 -7.08 -5.16 22.59
C SER A 302 -6.36 -3.86 22.92
N ALA A 303 -5.10 -3.95 23.32
CA ALA A 303 -4.24 -2.79 23.51
C ALA A 303 -2.91 -3.01 22.80
N SER A 304 -2.39 -1.98 22.17
CA SER A 304 -1.09 -1.99 21.54
C SER A 304 -0.33 -0.69 21.75
N HIS A 305 0.98 -0.82 21.97
CA HIS A 305 1.94 0.27 21.91
C HIS A 305 2.90 0.01 20.76
N SER A 306 3.05 0.96 19.85
CA SER A 306 3.98 0.83 18.73
C SER A 306 4.90 2.04 18.61
N ILE A 307 6.12 1.79 18.18
CA ILE A 307 7.15 2.79 17.89
C ILE A 307 7.61 2.55 16.46
N GLN A 308 7.40 3.53 15.60
CA GLN A 308 7.90 3.53 14.23
C GLN A 308 8.94 4.62 14.11
N SER A 309 10.18 4.23 13.79
CA SER A 309 11.23 5.16 13.40
C SER A 309 11.37 5.10 11.88
N TYR A 310 11.54 6.25 11.23
CA TYR A 310 11.59 6.33 9.78
C TYR A 310 12.58 7.41 9.33
N PRO A 311 13.31 7.18 8.23
CA PRO A 311 14.12 8.21 7.61
C PRO A 311 13.22 9.20 6.86
N LYS A 312 13.64 10.43 6.71
CA LYS A 312 12.90 11.40 5.88
C LYS A 312 12.76 10.89 4.44
N GLN A 313 11.54 10.93 3.93
CA GLN A 313 11.15 10.53 2.58
C GLN A 313 10.25 11.62 1.98
N ASN A 314 10.66 12.88 2.11
CA ASN A 314 9.92 13.98 1.52
C ASN A 314 10.14 13.98 0.00
N ASP A 315 9.17 14.49 -0.76
CA ASP A 315 9.28 14.64 -2.22
C ASP A 315 10.37 15.66 -2.62
N THR A 316 10.97 16.34 -1.65
CA THR A 316 12.07 17.27 -1.88
C THR A 316 13.39 16.51 -1.98
N ARG A 317 14.17 16.79 -3.03
CA ARG A 317 15.46 16.12 -3.33
C ARG A 317 16.46 16.13 -2.18
N THR A 318 16.32 17.02 -1.25
CA THR A 318 17.34 17.28 -0.21
C THR A 318 17.16 16.54 1.09
N ASP A 319 15.98 16.02 1.36
CA ASP A 319 15.65 15.34 2.62
C ASP A 319 15.26 13.84 2.41
N ASN A 320 15.17 13.38 1.16
CA ASN A 320 14.82 12.01 0.85
C ASN A 320 16.08 11.13 0.83
N VAL A 321 16.23 10.25 1.81
CA VAL A 321 17.41 9.38 1.96
C VAL A 321 17.57 8.37 0.81
N VAL A 322 16.46 7.86 0.25
CA VAL A 322 16.48 6.93 -0.87
C VAL A 322 17.00 7.63 -2.13
N LEU A 323 16.50 8.84 -2.37
CA LEU A 323 16.95 9.67 -3.48
C LEU A 323 18.41 10.04 -3.32
N PHE A 324 18.83 10.45 -2.11
CA PHE A 324 20.21 10.85 -1.85
C PHE A 324 21.19 9.70 -2.09
N ALA A 325 20.90 8.53 -1.53
CA ALA A 325 21.74 7.34 -1.71
C ALA A 325 21.88 6.94 -3.19
N ARG A 326 20.80 7.07 -3.99
CA ARG A 326 20.80 6.74 -5.42
C ARG A 326 21.44 7.79 -6.32
N GLN A 327 21.34 9.07 -5.93
CA GLN A 327 21.75 10.20 -6.78
C GLN A 327 23.21 10.61 -6.59
N LEU A 328 23.88 10.15 -5.53
CA LEU A 328 25.30 10.44 -5.35
C LEU A 328 26.18 9.37 -6.00
N PRO A 329 27.05 9.74 -6.95
CA PRO A 329 28.00 8.81 -7.54
C PRO A 329 29.07 8.39 -6.53
N SER A 330 29.65 7.24 -6.74
CA SER A 330 30.64 6.60 -5.86
C SER A 330 31.98 7.35 -5.74
N PHE A 331 32.31 8.20 -6.71
CA PHE A 331 33.50 9.06 -6.64
C PHE A 331 33.35 10.23 -5.66
N TYR A 332 32.16 10.56 -5.20
CA TYR A 332 31.96 11.44 -4.05
C TYR A 332 32.06 10.60 -2.78
N PRO A 333 33.12 10.79 -1.97
CA PRO A 333 33.34 9.93 -0.81
C PRO A 333 32.32 10.21 0.30
N VAL A 334 32.01 9.16 1.09
CA VAL A 334 31.20 9.28 2.31
C VAL A 334 31.97 9.92 3.44
N TYR A 335 33.26 9.63 3.50
CA TYR A 335 34.20 10.15 4.49
C TYR A 335 35.33 10.89 3.79
N GLU A 336 35.85 11.96 4.40
CA GLU A 336 36.99 12.69 3.86
C GLU A 336 38.18 11.77 3.58
N ARG A 337 38.80 11.99 2.40
CA ARG A 337 39.91 11.20 1.89
C ARG A 337 41.14 12.08 1.68
N ASP A 338 42.28 11.54 1.97
CA ASP A 338 43.56 12.13 1.57
C ASP A 338 43.65 12.11 0.02
N PRO A 339 43.86 13.24 -0.64
CA PRO A 339 43.81 13.32 -2.10
C PRO A 339 45.02 12.67 -2.82
N GLU A 340 46.08 12.28 -2.09
CA GLU A 340 47.25 11.62 -2.68
C GLU A 340 47.19 10.11 -2.54
N THR A 341 46.71 9.65 -1.37
CA THR A 341 46.75 8.22 -1.01
C THR A 341 45.39 7.55 -1.02
N GLY A 342 44.29 8.32 -1.02
CA GLY A 342 42.92 7.82 -0.85
C GLY A 342 42.59 7.32 0.57
N ALA A 343 43.50 7.47 1.52
CA ALA A 343 43.28 7.05 2.90
C ALA A 343 42.19 7.87 3.59
N TYR A 344 41.50 7.27 4.57
CA TYR A 344 40.51 8.02 5.39
C TYR A 344 41.22 9.05 6.25
N LEU A 345 40.62 10.23 6.38
CA LEU A 345 40.98 11.23 7.38
C LEU A 345 40.23 10.98 8.69
N TYR A 346 40.89 11.26 9.81
CA TYR A 346 40.37 10.99 11.15
C TYR A 346 40.38 12.27 12.00
N ASP A 347 39.37 12.40 12.86
CA ASP A 347 39.35 13.45 13.89
C ASP A 347 40.29 13.14 15.06
N ASN A 348 40.37 14.06 16.03
CA ASN A 348 41.24 13.91 17.22
C ASN A 348 40.82 12.74 18.12
N ASN A 349 39.62 12.17 17.92
CA ASN A 349 39.09 11.02 18.67
C ASN A 349 39.32 9.69 17.95
N GLY A 350 39.89 9.73 16.73
CA GLY A 350 40.10 8.53 15.89
C GLY A 350 38.84 8.11 15.09
N ASN A 351 37.83 8.96 14.97
CA ASN A 351 36.67 8.68 14.12
C ASN A 351 36.94 9.20 12.71
N LYS A 352 36.41 8.49 11.69
CA LYS A 352 36.44 8.98 10.32
C LYS A 352 35.67 10.30 10.20
N ILE A 353 36.22 11.27 9.52
CA ILE A 353 35.57 12.56 9.25
C ILE A 353 34.61 12.38 8.10
N TYR A 354 33.33 12.76 8.25
CA TYR A 354 32.36 12.71 7.17
C TYR A 354 32.58 13.82 6.14
N ASP A 355 32.47 13.47 4.87
CA ASP A 355 32.59 14.44 3.76
C ASP A 355 31.25 15.15 3.50
N TYR A 356 31.22 16.48 3.70
CA TYR A 356 30.05 17.31 3.41
C TYR A 356 29.95 17.74 1.94
N GLY A 357 31.00 17.51 1.17
CA GLY A 357 30.97 17.79 -0.26
C GLY A 357 30.66 19.23 -0.61
N ASN A 358 31.25 20.21 0.10
CA ASN A 358 31.12 21.63 -0.21
C ASN A 358 31.57 21.96 -1.65
N TYR A 359 32.37 21.10 -2.26
CA TYR A 359 32.85 21.15 -3.63
C TYR A 359 31.85 20.55 -4.64
N ARG A 360 30.83 19.80 -4.18
CA ARG A 360 29.81 19.19 -5.07
C ARG A 360 28.98 20.27 -5.73
N SER A 361 28.62 20.04 -6.99
CA SER A 361 27.69 20.91 -7.69
C SER A 361 26.24 20.60 -7.29
N GLY A 362 25.36 21.59 -7.43
CA GLY A 362 23.91 21.41 -7.29
C GLY A 362 23.39 21.25 -5.87
N SER A 363 22.36 20.43 -5.73
CA SER A 363 21.54 20.36 -4.50
C SER A 363 22.19 19.59 -3.34
N TYR A 364 23.30 18.89 -3.58
CA TYR A 364 23.94 18.01 -2.59
C TYR A 364 25.20 18.62 -1.94
N ALA A 365 25.54 19.87 -2.27
CA ALA A 365 26.65 20.59 -1.64
C ALA A 365 26.33 20.89 -0.16
N GLY A 366 27.32 20.73 0.70
CA GLY A 366 27.22 21.05 2.11
C GLY A 366 26.39 20.06 2.94
N MET A 367 26.22 18.79 2.49
CA MET A 367 25.41 17.82 3.23
C MET A 367 25.96 16.38 3.16
N ASN A 368 25.75 15.64 4.26
CA ASN A 368 25.99 14.20 4.34
C ASN A 368 24.81 13.54 5.07
N LEU A 369 23.88 12.92 4.32
CA LEU A 369 22.71 12.31 4.95
C LEU A 369 23.06 11.02 5.69
N ALA A 370 24.12 10.30 5.33
CA ALA A 370 24.57 9.14 6.11
C ALA A 370 24.90 9.52 7.56
N GLN A 371 25.49 10.68 7.76
CA GLN A 371 25.75 11.21 9.11
C GLN A 371 24.48 11.79 9.74
N SER A 372 23.69 12.59 9.00
CA SER A 372 22.45 13.19 9.54
C SER A 372 21.50 12.15 10.11
N MET A 373 21.35 11.00 9.44
CA MET A 373 20.47 9.92 9.89
C MET A 373 20.82 9.36 11.28
N LEU A 374 22.06 9.50 11.73
CA LEU A 374 22.49 9.05 13.06
C LEU A 374 22.06 10.02 14.18
N TYR A 375 21.87 11.29 13.85
CA TYR A 375 21.57 12.37 14.80
C TYR A 375 20.14 12.86 14.71
N ASP A 376 19.49 12.74 13.55
CA ASP A 376 18.09 13.09 13.36
C ASP A 376 17.17 12.03 14.00
N LYS A 377 16.01 12.48 14.47
CA LYS A 377 14.97 11.58 14.96
C LYS A 377 13.63 11.86 14.27
N HIS A 378 13.02 10.80 13.78
CA HIS A 378 11.68 10.84 13.19
C HIS A 378 10.91 9.65 13.75
N ASP A 379 10.24 9.87 14.88
CA ASP A 379 9.53 8.84 15.62
C ASP A 379 8.02 9.09 15.62
N ARG A 380 7.27 8.04 15.40
CA ARG A 380 5.82 7.96 15.60
C ARG A 380 5.54 6.92 16.67
N LYS A 381 5.10 7.35 17.85
CA LYS A 381 4.65 6.47 18.93
C LYS A 381 3.14 6.43 18.93
N ARG A 382 2.58 5.23 18.97
CA ARG A 382 1.14 5.06 18.91
C ARG A 382 0.67 4.16 20.04
N ASP A 383 -0.32 4.66 20.78
CA ASP A 383 -1.07 3.91 21.76
C ASP A 383 -2.48 3.68 21.22
N ALA A 384 -2.90 2.43 21.08
CA ALA A 384 -4.22 2.07 20.58
C ALA A 384 -4.90 1.10 21.54
N VAL A 385 -6.16 1.39 21.88
CA VAL A 385 -6.99 0.53 22.73
C VAL A 385 -8.37 0.38 22.08
N THR A 386 -8.79 -0.86 21.87
CA THR A 386 -10.14 -1.21 21.44
C THR A 386 -10.80 -2.02 22.54
N ALA A 387 -11.91 -1.54 23.07
CA ALA A 387 -12.71 -2.21 24.09
C ALA A 387 -14.13 -2.42 23.56
N GLN A 388 -14.53 -3.68 23.41
CA GLN A 388 -15.86 -4.07 22.96
C GLN A 388 -16.54 -4.90 24.05
N GLY A 389 -17.79 -4.57 24.37
CA GLY A 389 -18.65 -5.36 25.22
C GLY A 389 -19.95 -5.70 24.51
N PHE A 390 -20.51 -6.88 24.77
CA PHE A 390 -21.84 -7.23 24.26
C PHE A 390 -22.69 -7.99 25.25
N VAL A 391 -24.00 -7.81 25.11
CA VAL A 391 -25.05 -8.57 25.79
C VAL A 391 -25.91 -9.21 24.70
N LEU A 392 -26.07 -10.52 24.74
CA LEU A 392 -26.95 -11.28 23.87
C LEU A 392 -28.06 -11.94 24.71
N VAL A 393 -29.31 -11.59 24.39
CA VAL A 393 -30.50 -12.13 25.06
C VAL A 393 -31.24 -13.01 24.04
N LYS A 394 -31.65 -14.20 24.49
CA LYS A 394 -32.44 -15.19 23.73
C LYS A 394 -33.81 -15.38 24.42
N PRO A 395 -34.80 -14.49 24.16
CA PRO A 395 -36.08 -14.50 24.89
C PRO A 395 -36.91 -15.73 24.60
N MET A 396 -36.81 -16.24 23.37
CA MET A 396 -37.49 -17.45 22.88
C MET A 396 -36.69 -18.10 21.79
N GLU A 397 -37.04 -19.33 21.40
CA GLU A 397 -36.41 -20.02 20.31
C GLU A 397 -36.51 -19.21 19.00
N GLY A 398 -35.40 -19.10 18.29
CA GLY A 398 -35.30 -18.33 17.05
C GLY A 398 -35.18 -16.81 17.21
N LEU A 399 -35.48 -16.21 18.35
CA LEU A 399 -35.39 -14.77 18.58
C LEU A 399 -34.17 -14.43 19.43
N THR A 400 -33.36 -13.50 18.95
CA THR A 400 -32.20 -12.97 19.68
C THR A 400 -32.16 -11.45 19.63
N TYR A 401 -31.77 -10.84 20.74
CA TYR A 401 -31.42 -9.43 20.81
C TYR A 401 -29.97 -9.30 21.26
N LYS A 402 -29.17 -8.58 20.47
CA LYS A 402 -27.78 -8.30 20.79
C LYS A 402 -27.53 -6.79 20.85
N MET A 403 -27.05 -6.32 21.99
CA MET A 403 -26.49 -4.98 22.15
C MET A 403 -24.98 -5.10 22.17
N THR A 404 -24.29 -4.27 21.41
CA THR A 404 -22.82 -4.19 21.38
C THR A 404 -22.40 -2.73 21.57
N MET A 405 -21.43 -2.51 22.44
CA MET A 405 -20.75 -1.22 22.64
C MET A 405 -19.28 -1.39 22.30
N ASN A 406 -18.70 -0.41 21.62
CA ASN A 406 -17.28 -0.39 21.28
C ASN A 406 -16.69 0.99 21.51
N LEU A 407 -15.50 1.02 22.06
CA LEU A 407 -14.66 2.20 22.20
C LEU A 407 -13.31 1.93 21.52
N ASP A 408 -13.00 2.73 20.52
CA ASP A 408 -11.67 2.78 19.89
C ASP A 408 -10.96 4.06 20.34
N TYR A 409 -9.82 3.91 20.98
CA TYR A 409 -8.93 5.01 21.35
C TYR A 409 -7.61 4.86 20.62
N ASN A 410 -7.12 5.94 20.05
CA ASN A 410 -5.82 5.96 19.39
C ASN A 410 -5.15 7.32 19.64
N SER A 411 -3.93 7.28 20.16
CA SER A 411 -3.07 8.44 20.36
C SER A 411 -1.80 8.26 19.55
N LEU A 412 -1.56 9.15 18.60
CA LEU A 412 -0.35 9.22 17.81
C LEU A 412 0.49 10.39 18.29
N PHE A 413 1.61 10.10 18.89
CA PHE A 413 2.64 11.08 19.22
C PHE A 413 3.71 11.10 18.14
N THR A 414 4.00 12.26 17.57
CA THR A 414 5.08 12.48 16.58
C THR A 414 6.20 13.27 17.20
N HIS A 415 7.43 12.91 16.85
CA HIS A 415 8.62 13.62 17.25
C HIS A 415 9.59 13.69 16.06
N ASP A 416 9.78 14.88 15.52
CA ASP A 416 10.67 15.17 14.42
C ASP A 416 11.77 16.12 14.91
N TYR A 417 12.99 15.65 14.90
CA TYR A 417 14.18 16.41 15.26
C TYR A 417 15.18 16.40 14.11
N THR A 418 15.60 17.54 13.68
CA THR A 418 16.71 17.74 12.73
C THR A 418 17.86 18.36 13.48
N ASN A 419 19.02 17.74 13.44
CA ASN A 419 20.22 18.20 14.14
C ASN A 419 20.72 19.54 13.55
N PRO A 420 21.39 20.39 14.37
CA PRO A 420 21.87 21.71 13.92
C PRO A 420 23.23 21.66 13.20
N THR A 421 23.93 20.53 13.27
CA THR A 421 25.34 20.46 12.84
C THR A 421 25.50 19.77 11.50
N TYR A 422 24.74 18.69 11.27
CA TYR A 422 24.90 17.79 10.13
C TYR A 422 23.71 17.87 9.20
N GLY A 423 23.91 18.00 7.90
CA GLY A 423 22.87 18.06 6.91
C GLY A 423 22.63 19.46 6.33
N LYS A 424 21.51 19.66 5.63
CA LYS A 424 21.23 20.88 4.87
C LYS A 424 20.74 22.06 5.72
N ARG A 425 20.27 21.82 6.92
CA ARG A 425 19.72 22.86 7.80
C ARG A 425 20.64 23.08 9.01
N PRO A 426 21.64 23.93 8.88
CA PRO A 426 22.64 24.10 9.95
C PRO A 426 22.08 24.75 11.23
N ILE A 427 20.80 25.13 11.24
CA ILE A 427 20.13 25.67 12.43
C ILE A 427 19.29 24.65 13.19
N GLY A 428 19.06 23.49 12.61
CA GLY A 428 18.24 22.43 13.21
C GLY A 428 16.80 22.83 13.51
N SER A 429 15.98 21.83 13.87
CA SER A 429 14.61 22.04 14.36
C SER A 429 14.16 20.90 15.27
N SER A 430 13.20 21.19 16.16
CA SER A 430 12.50 20.16 16.93
C SER A 430 11.01 20.43 16.87
N ALA A 431 10.27 19.41 16.41
CA ALA A 431 8.82 19.45 16.31
C ALA A 431 8.21 18.27 17.09
N LYS A 432 7.16 18.55 17.84
CA LYS A 432 6.35 17.53 18.53
C LYS A 432 4.88 17.77 18.27
N GLY A 433 4.15 16.66 18.13
CA GLY A 433 2.71 16.72 17.94
C GLY A 433 2.02 15.52 18.58
N ASN A 434 0.73 15.69 18.86
CA ASN A 434 -0.12 14.59 19.26
C ASN A 434 -1.46 14.68 18.53
N THR A 435 -1.86 13.57 17.91
CA THR A 435 -3.19 13.39 17.35
C THR A 435 -3.90 12.32 18.17
N ARG A 436 -5.01 12.68 18.79
CA ARG A 436 -5.87 11.76 19.54
C ARG A 436 -7.18 11.56 18.81
N THR A 437 -7.56 10.30 18.60
CA THR A 437 -8.85 9.93 18.03
C THR A 437 -9.61 9.02 18.96
N THR A 438 -10.92 9.21 19.03
CA THR A 438 -11.84 8.34 19.76
C THR A 438 -13.02 8.01 18.88
N GLY A 439 -13.29 6.72 18.72
CA GLY A 439 -14.48 6.19 18.05
C GLY A 439 -15.37 5.49 19.07
N PHE A 440 -16.64 5.88 19.13
CA PHE A 440 -17.63 5.20 19.96
C PHE A 440 -18.73 4.66 19.06
N THR A 441 -19.04 3.37 19.20
CA THR A 441 -20.13 2.70 18.50
C THR A 441 -21.05 2.01 19.48
N ILE A 442 -22.34 2.18 19.32
CA ILE A 442 -23.34 1.33 19.95
C ILE A 442 -24.29 0.82 18.87
N ASN A 443 -24.53 -0.49 18.85
CA ASN A 443 -25.53 -1.08 17.99
C ASN A 443 -26.47 -2.01 18.75
N ASN A 444 -27.71 -2.03 18.31
CA ASN A 444 -28.80 -2.85 18.80
C ASN A 444 -29.33 -3.66 17.64
N VAL A 445 -29.33 -4.97 17.74
CA VAL A 445 -29.74 -5.86 16.65
C VAL A 445 -30.69 -6.93 17.18
N VAL A 446 -31.86 -7.03 16.56
CA VAL A 446 -32.83 -8.09 16.78
C VAL A 446 -32.78 -9.03 15.58
N ASN A 447 -32.63 -10.33 15.83
CA ASN A 447 -32.71 -11.37 14.80
C ASN A 447 -33.79 -12.37 15.16
N TYR A 448 -34.59 -12.74 14.15
CA TYR A 448 -35.58 -13.81 14.24
C TYR A 448 -35.30 -14.82 13.12
N GLN A 449 -35.18 -16.10 13.49
CA GLN A 449 -34.98 -17.20 12.55
C GLN A 449 -35.96 -18.30 12.84
N HIS A 450 -36.65 -18.75 11.81
CA HIS A 450 -37.64 -19.84 11.91
C HIS A 450 -37.71 -20.64 10.62
N THR A 451 -37.89 -21.97 10.77
CA THR A 451 -38.13 -22.89 9.65
C THR A 451 -39.59 -23.34 9.67
N PHE A 452 -40.35 -22.94 8.68
CA PHE A 452 -41.77 -23.37 8.52
C PHE A 452 -41.87 -24.60 7.61
N ALA A 453 -42.71 -25.53 8.02
CA ALA A 453 -43.00 -26.76 7.25
C ALA A 453 -41.74 -27.51 6.76
N GLU A 454 -40.64 -27.40 7.47
CA GLU A 454 -39.34 -28.00 7.14
C GLU A 454 -38.72 -27.60 5.77
N LYS A 455 -39.34 -26.63 5.09
CA LYS A 455 -39.02 -26.23 3.71
C LYS A 455 -38.73 -24.74 3.53
N HIS A 456 -39.28 -23.94 4.42
CA HIS A 456 -39.23 -22.47 4.31
C HIS A 456 -38.42 -21.92 5.47
N ASP A 457 -37.14 -21.57 5.23
CA ASP A 457 -36.32 -20.92 6.23
C ASP A 457 -36.45 -19.41 6.03
N ILE A 458 -36.79 -18.69 7.11
CA ILE A 458 -36.89 -17.24 7.15
C ILE A 458 -35.93 -16.73 8.21
N THR A 459 -35.12 -15.73 7.86
CA THR A 459 -34.30 -14.96 8.79
C THR A 459 -34.62 -13.49 8.62
N LEU A 460 -35.04 -12.83 9.69
CA LEU A 460 -35.35 -11.41 9.73
C LEU A 460 -34.38 -10.73 10.71
N MET A 461 -33.85 -9.60 10.34
CA MET A 461 -33.02 -8.77 11.18
C MET A 461 -33.46 -7.32 11.11
N ALA A 462 -33.48 -6.65 12.26
CA ALA A 462 -33.66 -5.21 12.35
C ALA A 462 -32.63 -4.66 13.33
N GLY A 463 -32.08 -3.49 13.04
CA GLY A 463 -31.09 -2.89 13.91
C GLY A 463 -31.00 -1.38 13.82
N GLN A 464 -30.32 -0.84 14.82
CA GLN A 464 -30.00 0.57 14.96
C GLN A 464 -28.54 0.67 15.37
N GLU A 465 -27.81 1.62 14.78
CA GLU A 465 -26.41 1.91 15.10
C GLU A 465 -26.23 3.42 15.28
N TYR A 466 -25.49 3.78 16.32
CA TYR A 466 -24.97 5.12 16.53
C TYR A 466 -23.45 5.03 16.56
N TYR A 467 -22.82 5.90 15.78
CA TYR A 467 -21.37 6.05 15.74
C TYR A 467 -20.98 7.51 15.95
N GLU A 468 -19.98 7.74 16.79
CA GLU A 468 -19.37 9.04 17.02
C GLU A 468 -17.85 8.94 16.90
N TYR A 469 -17.24 9.85 16.19
CA TYR A 469 -15.80 9.94 16.01
C TYR A 469 -15.33 11.35 16.33
N ASN A 470 -14.37 11.45 17.22
CA ASN A 470 -13.76 12.70 17.62
C ASN A 470 -12.26 12.61 17.34
N THR A 471 -11.71 13.65 16.73
CA THR A 471 -10.26 13.79 16.53
C THR A 471 -9.83 15.15 17.03
N SER A 472 -8.68 15.19 17.69
CA SER A 472 -8.02 16.44 18.07
C SER A 472 -6.52 16.29 17.86
N ASN A 473 -5.92 17.33 17.35
CA ASN A 473 -4.48 17.39 17.18
C ASN A 473 -3.92 18.71 17.70
N PHE A 474 -2.68 18.67 18.09
CA PHE A 474 -1.84 19.83 18.25
C PHE A 474 -0.41 19.48 17.83
N SER A 475 0.33 20.48 17.34
CA SER A 475 1.74 20.36 17.02
C SER A 475 2.44 21.70 17.25
N GLY A 476 3.73 21.63 17.55
CA GLY A 476 4.58 22.81 17.63
C GLY A 476 5.98 22.49 17.13
N GLU A 477 6.59 23.44 16.43
CA GLU A 477 7.93 23.37 15.91
C GLU A 477 8.73 24.62 16.33
N ARG A 478 9.96 24.39 16.77
CA ARG A 478 10.95 25.43 16.99
C ARG A 478 12.21 25.12 16.19
N SER A 479 12.85 26.13 15.66
CA SER A 479 14.12 26.07 14.93
C SER A 479 15.23 26.81 15.66
N ASN A 480 16.43 26.73 15.10
CA ASN A 480 17.65 27.30 15.68
C ASN A 480 18.01 26.60 17.00
N VAL A 481 18.30 25.32 16.88
CA VAL A 481 18.75 24.43 17.97
C VAL A 481 20.14 24.86 18.43
N ILE A 482 20.33 25.08 19.73
CA ILE A 482 21.58 25.62 20.29
C ILE A 482 22.60 24.55 20.67
N ALA A 483 22.17 23.31 20.84
CA ALA A 483 23.03 22.19 21.21
C ALA A 483 22.52 20.88 20.62
N ASP A 484 23.42 20.08 20.05
CA ASP A 484 23.10 18.75 19.55
C ASP A 484 22.96 17.74 20.70
N GLY A 485 22.20 16.64 20.44
CA GLY A 485 21.95 15.58 21.44
C GLY A 485 20.78 15.88 22.39
N TYR A 486 20.17 17.08 22.33
CA TYR A 486 18.97 17.44 23.07
C TYR A 486 17.79 17.57 22.10
N TYR A 487 16.77 16.76 22.28
CA TYR A 487 15.71 16.57 21.29
C TYR A 487 14.43 17.37 21.59
N GLU A 488 14.35 17.99 22.79
CA GLU A 488 13.14 18.72 23.20
C GLU A 488 13.02 20.08 22.45
N PRO A 489 11.82 20.59 22.13
CA PRO A 489 11.67 21.87 21.46
C PRO A 489 12.28 23.08 22.21
N ASP A 490 12.44 22.97 23.54
CA ASP A 490 13.03 24.05 24.37
C ASP A 490 14.52 24.33 24.11
N VAL A 491 15.23 23.39 23.43
CA VAL A 491 16.63 23.62 23.02
C VAL A 491 16.74 24.49 21.78
N ALA A 492 15.63 24.84 21.16
CA ALA A 492 15.56 25.67 19.97
C ALA A 492 14.98 27.05 20.31
N SER A 493 15.63 28.13 19.81
CA SER A 493 15.33 29.50 20.22
C SER A 493 14.14 30.11 19.49
N THR A 494 13.82 29.68 18.26
CA THR A 494 12.89 30.37 17.37
C THR A 494 11.61 29.54 17.18
N LEU A 495 10.47 30.11 17.56
CA LEU A 495 9.17 29.51 17.27
C LEU A 495 8.88 29.55 15.75
N VAL A 496 8.65 28.40 15.12
CA VAL A 496 8.29 28.28 13.71
C VAL A 496 6.78 28.19 13.56
N ASP A 497 6.16 27.25 14.29
CA ASP A 497 4.73 27.03 14.24
C ASP A 497 4.23 26.44 15.56
N PHE A 498 2.98 26.78 15.90
CA PHE A 498 2.22 26.14 16.97
C PHE A 498 0.75 26.22 16.62
N GLY A 499 0.10 25.07 16.51
CA GLY A 499 -1.33 25.04 16.16
C GLY A 499 -1.99 23.75 16.56
N GLY A 500 -3.31 23.74 16.40
CA GLY A 500 -4.14 22.56 16.64
C GLY A 500 -5.57 22.77 16.22
N ASN A 501 -6.28 21.68 16.00
CA ASN A 501 -7.70 21.69 15.68
C ASN A 501 -8.40 20.45 16.27
N ALA A 502 -9.73 20.47 16.22
CA ALA A 502 -10.54 19.33 16.59
C ALA A 502 -11.74 19.22 15.65
N ASP A 503 -12.05 17.98 15.26
CA ASP A 503 -13.18 17.66 14.40
C ASP A 503 -14.05 16.57 15.02
N GLN A 504 -15.35 16.62 14.73
CA GLN A 504 -16.34 15.65 15.19
C GLN A 504 -17.19 15.14 14.04
N TYR A 505 -17.45 13.84 14.03
CA TYR A 505 -18.33 13.19 13.09
C TYR A 505 -19.32 12.28 13.80
N LYS A 506 -20.59 12.31 13.37
CA LYS A 506 -21.65 11.47 13.92
C LYS A 506 -22.45 10.82 12.81
N LEU A 507 -22.81 9.56 13.02
CA LEU A 507 -23.65 8.79 12.11
C LEU A 507 -24.73 8.06 12.93
N LEU A 508 -25.99 8.22 12.53
CA LEU A 508 -27.12 7.48 13.08
C LEU A 508 -27.74 6.63 11.96
N SER A 509 -27.95 5.35 12.20
CA SER A 509 -28.37 4.41 11.18
C SER A 509 -29.49 3.49 11.66
N PHE A 510 -30.44 3.20 10.76
CA PHE A 510 -31.47 2.18 10.94
C PHE A 510 -31.39 1.21 9.76
N PHE A 511 -31.43 -0.08 10.04
CA PHE A 511 -31.29 -1.09 9.01
C PHE A 511 -32.13 -2.34 9.26
N GLY A 512 -32.44 -3.04 8.19
CA GLY A 512 -33.13 -4.31 8.21
C GLY A 512 -32.66 -5.23 7.11
N ASN A 513 -32.77 -6.54 7.34
CA ASN A 513 -32.46 -7.58 6.38
C ASN A 513 -33.51 -8.71 6.49
N ALA A 514 -33.95 -9.21 5.34
CA ALA A 514 -34.78 -10.39 5.26
C ALA A 514 -34.13 -11.41 4.31
N GLU A 515 -34.00 -12.63 4.79
CA GLU A 515 -33.51 -13.76 4.03
C GLU A 515 -34.57 -14.86 3.98
N TYR A 516 -34.75 -15.45 2.82
CA TYR A 516 -35.67 -16.54 2.59
C TYR A 516 -34.99 -17.67 1.83
N SER A 517 -35.19 -18.89 2.29
CA SER A 517 -34.75 -20.10 1.59
C SER A 517 -35.91 -21.07 1.41
N TYR A 518 -36.04 -21.60 0.19
CA TYR A 518 -37.03 -22.64 -0.12
C TYR A 518 -36.32 -23.96 -0.44
N MET A 519 -36.57 -24.99 0.38
CA MET A 519 -36.05 -26.34 0.22
C MET A 519 -34.52 -26.42 0.09
N LYS A 520 -33.79 -25.41 0.61
CA LYS A 520 -32.35 -25.26 0.42
C LYS A 520 -31.90 -25.27 -1.04
N LYS A 521 -32.80 -24.87 -1.97
CA LYS A 521 -32.57 -24.77 -3.41
C LYS A 521 -32.51 -23.30 -3.87
N TYR A 522 -33.50 -22.52 -3.45
CA TYR A 522 -33.65 -21.11 -3.83
C TYR A 522 -33.45 -20.23 -2.60
N TYR A 523 -32.60 -19.24 -2.73
CA TYR A 523 -32.35 -18.28 -1.68
C TYR A 523 -32.56 -16.86 -2.19
N ALA A 524 -33.16 -16.02 -1.39
CA ALA A 524 -33.36 -14.62 -1.65
C ALA A 524 -32.97 -13.80 -0.43
N SER A 525 -32.41 -12.64 -0.63
CA SER A 525 -32.10 -11.67 0.42
C SER A 525 -32.47 -10.26 -0.01
N VAL A 526 -32.96 -9.47 0.94
CA VAL A 526 -33.26 -8.05 0.75
C VAL A 526 -32.72 -7.30 1.97
N SER A 527 -31.97 -6.24 1.75
CA SER A 527 -31.55 -5.33 2.80
C SER A 527 -31.96 -3.89 2.51
N LEU A 528 -32.24 -3.17 3.59
CA LEU A 528 -32.51 -1.74 3.57
C LEU A 528 -31.79 -1.08 4.73
N ARG A 529 -31.12 0.06 4.46
CA ARG A 529 -30.46 0.86 5.48
C ARG A 529 -30.65 2.35 5.19
N SER A 530 -30.90 3.12 6.24
CA SER A 530 -30.96 4.58 6.17
C SER A 530 -29.92 5.16 7.15
N ASP A 531 -29.02 5.99 6.63
CA ASP A 531 -27.91 6.61 7.36
C ASP A 531 -28.08 8.13 7.41
N GLY A 532 -27.99 8.73 8.58
CA GLY A 532 -27.96 10.17 8.80
C GLY A 532 -26.58 10.64 9.21
N SER A 533 -25.85 11.34 8.31
CA SER A 533 -24.48 11.81 8.50
C SER A 533 -24.40 13.29 8.86
N SER A 534 -23.58 13.62 9.88
CA SER A 534 -23.32 15.01 10.27
C SER A 534 -22.46 15.80 9.27
N ARG A 535 -21.93 15.15 8.23
CA ARG A 535 -21.14 15.80 7.18
C ARG A 535 -21.97 16.60 6.20
N PHE A 536 -23.30 16.35 6.15
CA PHE A 536 -24.24 17.00 5.22
C PHE A 536 -25.20 17.95 5.94
N HIS A 537 -25.75 18.87 5.16
CA HIS A 537 -26.79 19.79 5.63
C HIS A 537 -28.01 19.01 6.18
N PRO A 538 -28.74 19.51 7.20
CA PRO A 538 -29.90 18.82 7.75
C PRO A 538 -30.88 18.28 6.72
N ASP A 539 -31.13 19.01 5.63
CA ASP A 539 -32.08 18.63 4.58
C ASP A 539 -31.59 17.50 3.66
N HIS A 540 -30.25 17.23 3.63
CA HIS A 540 -29.60 16.25 2.76
C HIS A 540 -28.82 15.18 3.50
N ARG A 541 -28.90 15.13 4.84
CA ARG A 541 -28.07 14.23 5.67
C ARG A 541 -28.47 12.77 5.65
N TRP A 542 -29.72 12.47 5.25
CA TRP A 542 -30.23 11.11 5.21
C TRP A 542 -30.07 10.48 3.82
N GLY A 543 -29.30 9.38 3.75
CA GLY A 543 -29.16 8.52 2.58
C GLY A 543 -29.82 7.16 2.82
N THR A 544 -30.53 6.66 1.83
CA THR A 544 -31.19 5.34 1.89
C THR A 544 -30.55 4.40 0.87
N PHE A 545 -30.09 3.26 1.35
CA PHE A 545 -29.35 2.26 0.61
C PHE A 545 -30.05 0.90 0.71
N TRP A 546 -29.92 0.09 -0.32
CA TRP A 546 -30.65 -1.16 -0.42
C TRP A 546 -29.88 -2.20 -1.25
N SER A 547 -30.20 -3.47 -1.03
CA SER A 547 -29.70 -4.54 -1.90
C SER A 547 -30.71 -5.68 -2.05
N PHE A 548 -30.61 -6.35 -3.18
CA PHE A 548 -31.31 -7.61 -3.49
C PHE A 548 -30.25 -8.65 -3.85
N GLY A 549 -30.41 -9.86 -3.33
CA GLY A 549 -29.58 -11.01 -3.69
C GLY A 549 -30.44 -12.23 -3.95
N GLY A 550 -30.07 -13.02 -4.94
CA GLY A 550 -30.67 -14.30 -5.24
C GLY A 550 -29.64 -15.37 -5.50
N SER A 551 -29.93 -16.61 -5.08
CA SER A 551 -29.07 -17.74 -5.36
C SER A 551 -29.91 -18.99 -5.64
N TRP A 552 -29.50 -19.73 -6.67
CA TRP A 552 -30.11 -20.99 -7.07
C TRP A 552 -29.08 -22.13 -7.00
N ARG A 553 -29.29 -23.05 -6.07
CA ARG A 553 -28.47 -24.26 -5.97
C ARG A 553 -28.98 -25.29 -6.99
N ILE A 554 -28.47 -25.19 -8.19
CA ILE A 554 -28.87 -26.03 -9.36
C ILE A 554 -28.66 -27.52 -9.06
N ILE A 555 -27.57 -27.84 -8.34
CA ILE A 555 -27.22 -29.21 -7.99
C ILE A 555 -28.33 -29.94 -7.20
N ASN A 556 -29.15 -29.21 -6.44
CA ASN A 556 -30.21 -29.78 -5.63
C ASN A 556 -31.49 -30.03 -6.44
N GLU A 557 -31.48 -29.75 -7.75
CA GLU A 557 -32.62 -30.06 -8.64
C GLU A 557 -32.64 -31.51 -9.06
N LYS A 558 -33.84 -32.08 -9.23
CA LYS A 558 -34.01 -33.48 -9.63
C LYS A 558 -33.32 -33.82 -10.94
N PHE A 559 -33.31 -32.90 -11.93
CA PHE A 559 -32.66 -33.11 -13.21
C PHE A 559 -31.12 -33.19 -13.11
N MET A 560 -30.53 -32.73 -11.99
CA MET A 560 -29.09 -32.81 -11.72
C MET A 560 -28.67 -34.11 -11.02
N GLU A 561 -29.59 -34.94 -10.59
CA GLU A 561 -29.33 -36.18 -9.86
C GLU A 561 -28.28 -37.09 -10.54
N PRO A 562 -28.26 -37.25 -11.88
CA PRO A 562 -27.22 -38.02 -12.56
C PRO A 562 -25.81 -37.40 -12.45
N ALA A 563 -25.73 -36.07 -12.34
CA ALA A 563 -24.48 -35.31 -12.26
C ALA A 563 -23.85 -35.33 -10.85
N THR A 564 -24.62 -35.63 -9.80
CA THR A 564 -24.13 -35.62 -8.40
C THR A 564 -23.00 -36.62 -8.12
N LYS A 565 -22.78 -37.58 -9.03
CA LYS A 565 -21.65 -38.54 -8.95
C LYS A 565 -20.28 -37.83 -9.08
N TRP A 566 -20.19 -36.74 -9.80
CA TRP A 566 -18.94 -36.04 -10.04
C TRP A 566 -19.04 -34.53 -9.73
N LEU A 567 -20.23 -33.98 -9.72
CA LEU A 567 -20.50 -32.55 -9.42
C LEU A 567 -21.16 -32.47 -8.04
N ASN A 568 -20.44 -31.88 -7.06
CA ASN A 568 -20.89 -31.77 -5.68
C ASN A 568 -21.68 -30.49 -5.41
N ASN A 569 -21.32 -29.40 -6.12
CA ASN A 569 -22.04 -28.14 -6.06
C ASN A 569 -22.09 -27.49 -7.42
N LEU A 570 -23.23 -26.88 -7.75
CA LEU A 570 -23.40 -25.91 -8.83
C LEU A 570 -24.43 -24.90 -8.36
N THR A 571 -23.98 -23.66 -8.18
CA THR A 571 -24.82 -22.57 -7.66
C THR A 571 -24.67 -21.36 -8.54
N LEU A 572 -25.79 -20.82 -9.02
CA LEU A 572 -25.87 -19.51 -9.69
C LEU A 572 -26.30 -18.48 -8.65
N ARG A 573 -25.64 -17.33 -8.60
CA ARG A 573 -26.02 -16.22 -7.74
C ARG A 573 -25.96 -14.89 -8.48
N ALA A 574 -26.84 -14.00 -8.08
CA ALA A 574 -26.87 -12.62 -8.60
C ALA A 574 -27.22 -11.66 -7.47
N SER A 575 -26.62 -10.50 -7.49
CA SER A 575 -26.94 -9.41 -6.56
C SER A 575 -26.93 -8.06 -7.27
N TYR A 576 -27.78 -7.16 -6.77
CA TYR A 576 -27.85 -5.77 -7.21
C TYR A 576 -28.20 -4.88 -6.04
N GLY A 577 -27.52 -3.73 -5.89
CA GLY A 577 -27.82 -2.83 -4.79
C GLY A 577 -27.05 -1.52 -4.85
N ALA A 578 -27.49 -0.58 -4.01
CA ALA A 578 -26.95 0.76 -3.85
C ALA A 578 -26.28 0.90 -2.47
N GLN A 579 -25.11 1.53 -2.44
CA GLN A 579 -24.37 1.89 -1.24
C GLN A 579 -23.97 3.36 -1.32
N GLY A 580 -23.97 4.06 -0.18
CA GLY A 580 -23.57 5.47 -0.11
C GLY A 580 -22.09 5.61 0.28
N ASN A 581 -21.52 6.78 0.00
CA ASN A 581 -20.25 7.24 0.52
C ASN A 581 -20.41 8.68 1.01
N ASP A 582 -20.09 8.92 2.30
CA ASP A 582 -20.17 10.24 2.92
C ASP A 582 -18.79 10.82 3.25
N ASN A 583 -17.72 10.20 2.76
CA ASN A 583 -16.36 10.63 3.10
C ASN A 583 -15.92 11.86 2.29
N VAL A 584 -16.63 12.96 2.49
CA VAL A 584 -16.49 14.25 1.80
C VAL A 584 -15.78 15.34 2.65
N GLY A 585 -15.19 14.96 3.76
CA GLY A 585 -14.61 15.89 4.73
C GLY A 585 -15.62 16.40 5.77
N TYR A 586 -15.09 16.96 6.84
CA TYR A 586 -15.91 17.51 7.94
C TYR A 586 -16.46 18.87 7.54
N TYR A 587 -17.72 19.14 7.95
CA TYR A 587 -18.39 20.43 7.72
C TYR A 587 -18.41 20.86 6.24
N ALA A 588 -18.40 19.90 5.32
CA ALA A 588 -18.26 20.17 3.87
C ALA A 588 -19.33 21.11 3.32
N TYR A 589 -20.52 21.11 3.88
CA TYR A 589 -21.65 21.97 3.48
C TYR A 589 -21.58 23.42 3.98
N GLN A 590 -20.68 23.74 4.96
CA GLN A 590 -20.61 25.05 5.59
C GLN A 590 -19.59 25.98 4.89
N ALA A 591 -19.86 27.28 4.94
CA ALA A 591 -18.85 28.30 4.68
C ALA A 591 -17.84 28.31 5.84
N LEU A 592 -16.56 28.24 5.50
CA LEU A 592 -15.48 28.25 6.48
C LEU A 592 -14.61 29.49 6.33
N TYR A 593 -14.05 29.90 7.46
CA TYR A 593 -13.13 31.01 7.56
C TYR A 593 -11.79 30.51 8.12
N SER A 594 -10.71 31.08 7.64
CA SER A 594 -9.37 30.87 8.18
C SER A 594 -8.92 32.13 8.93
N ILE A 595 -8.19 31.92 10.02
CA ILE A 595 -7.55 33.02 10.76
C ILE A 595 -6.18 33.23 10.15
N GLY A 596 -5.91 34.44 9.68
CA GLY A 596 -4.62 34.88 9.18
C GLY A 596 -4.07 36.05 10.01
N LYS A 597 -2.94 36.56 9.60
CA LYS A 597 -2.36 37.83 10.13
C LYS A 597 -2.20 38.82 9.01
N PHE A 598 -2.61 40.06 9.25
CA PHE A 598 -2.36 41.18 8.38
C PHE A 598 -1.82 42.34 9.24
N ASP A 599 -0.62 42.80 8.93
CA ASP A 599 0.09 43.85 9.67
C ASP A 599 0.17 43.54 11.19
N GLY A 600 0.41 42.27 11.56
CA GLY A 600 0.49 41.82 12.96
C GLY A 600 -0.83 41.54 13.65
N GLU A 601 -1.97 41.97 13.09
CA GLU A 601 -3.29 41.78 13.64
C GLU A 601 -3.96 40.49 13.07
N ALA A 602 -4.80 39.87 13.90
CA ALA A 602 -5.58 38.67 13.48
C ALA A 602 -6.67 39.10 12.47
N THR A 603 -6.74 38.40 11.35
CA THR A 603 -7.76 38.63 10.32
C THR A 603 -8.52 37.37 10.03
N LEU A 604 -9.80 37.50 9.69
CA LEU A 604 -10.65 36.44 9.19
C LEU A 604 -10.79 36.58 7.67
N HIS A 605 -10.46 35.51 6.93
CA HIS A 605 -10.73 35.46 5.51
C HIS A 605 -11.52 34.19 5.18
N ALA A 606 -12.47 34.28 4.26
CA ALA A 606 -13.28 33.18 3.83
C ALA A 606 -12.36 32.14 3.12
N SER A 607 -12.33 30.92 3.62
CA SER A 607 -11.52 29.82 3.06
C SER A 607 -12.31 28.88 2.16
N ARG A 608 -13.62 28.80 2.35
CA ARG A 608 -14.50 27.95 1.55
C ARG A 608 -15.92 28.49 1.48
N LEU A 609 -16.54 28.37 0.31
CA LEU A 609 -17.96 28.67 0.08
C LEU A 609 -18.86 27.60 0.70
N ALA A 610 -20.06 27.98 1.13
CA ALA A 610 -21.09 27.03 1.55
C ALA A 610 -21.60 26.21 0.36
N THR A 611 -21.81 24.91 0.59
CA THR A 611 -22.38 23.94 -0.36
C THR A 611 -23.53 23.17 0.26
N PRO A 612 -24.67 23.84 0.58
CA PRO A 612 -25.75 23.20 1.34
C PRO A 612 -26.42 22.04 0.61
N ASN A 613 -26.32 22.00 -0.72
CA ASN A 613 -26.88 20.94 -1.56
C ASN A 613 -25.98 19.71 -1.69
N LEU A 614 -24.80 19.72 -1.05
CA LEU A 614 -23.89 18.59 -1.07
C LEU A 614 -24.54 17.36 -0.47
N THR A 615 -24.48 16.24 -1.18
CA THR A 615 -25.12 14.98 -0.82
C THR A 615 -24.21 13.77 -1.01
N TRP A 616 -24.73 12.62 -0.71
CA TRP A 616 -24.09 11.31 -0.79
C TRP A 616 -23.60 10.97 -2.20
N GLU A 617 -22.38 10.46 -2.31
CA GLU A 617 -22.00 9.67 -3.49
C GLU A 617 -22.72 8.33 -3.43
N THR A 618 -23.19 7.81 -4.55
CA THR A 618 -23.91 6.53 -4.65
C THR A 618 -23.16 5.54 -5.53
N ASN A 619 -22.89 4.36 -5.01
CA ASN A 619 -22.31 3.23 -5.72
C ASN A 619 -23.38 2.17 -6.00
N LEU A 620 -23.68 1.93 -7.26
CA LEU A 620 -24.54 0.86 -7.74
C LEU A 620 -23.65 -0.35 -8.09
N ASN A 621 -23.90 -1.47 -7.46
CA ASN A 621 -23.12 -2.69 -7.65
C ASN A 621 -24.01 -3.78 -8.26
N THR A 622 -23.55 -4.38 -9.35
CA THR A 622 -24.12 -5.58 -9.97
C THR A 622 -23.12 -6.70 -9.88
N ASN A 623 -23.53 -7.88 -9.43
CA ASN A 623 -22.69 -9.07 -9.39
C ASN A 623 -23.46 -10.29 -9.87
N ILE A 624 -22.86 -11.10 -10.73
CA ILE A 624 -23.37 -12.39 -11.19
C ILE A 624 -22.25 -13.41 -11.05
N GLY A 625 -22.52 -14.53 -10.41
CA GLY A 625 -21.50 -15.52 -10.13
C GLY A 625 -21.98 -16.96 -10.23
N VAL A 626 -21.06 -17.84 -10.60
CA VAL A 626 -21.26 -19.30 -10.60
C VAL A 626 -20.21 -19.90 -9.69
N ASP A 627 -20.68 -20.66 -8.68
CA ASP A 627 -19.84 -21.45 -7.81
C ASP A 627 -20.02 -22.94 -8.16
N PHE A 628 -18.93 -23.67 -8.29
CA PHE A 628 -18.95 -25.11 -8.56
C PHE A 628 -17.95 -25.87 -7.70
N SER A 629 -18.27 -27.13 -7.43
CA SER A 629 -17.32 -28.08 -6.87
C SER A 629 -17.53 -29.47 -7.46
N MET A 630 -16.43 -30.20 -7.68
CA MET A 630 -16.41 -31.47 -8.40
C MET A 630 -15.51 -32.48 -7.69
N PHE A 631 -15.77 -33.79 -7.97
CA PHE A 631 -14.93 -34.90 -7.56
C PHE A 631 -14.72 -35.04 -6.04
N GLY A 632 -15.80 -34.88 -5.25
CA GLY A 632 -15.72 -34.84 -3.80
C GLY A 632 -14.98 -33.61 -3.26
N ASP A 633 -15.28 -32.45 -3.84
CA ASP A 633 -14.68 -31.13 -3.54
C ASP A 633 -13.17 -31.02 -3.85
N ARG A 634 -12.61 -32.01 -4.60
CA ARG A 634 -11.21 -31.92 -5.02
C ARG A 634 -10.93 -30.84 -6.02
N LEU A 635 -11.92 -30.36 -6.74
CA LEU A 635 -11.84 -29.21 -7.62
C LEU A 635 -12.99 -28.25 -7.29
N THR A 636 -12.66 -27.05 -6.86
CA THR A 636 -13.64 -26.00 -6.53
C THR A 636 -13.32 -24.73 -7.30
N GLY A 637 -14.33 -24.01 -7.74
CA GLY A 637 -14.13 -22.77 -8.47
C GLY A 637 -15.29 -21.81 -8.37
N THR A 638 -14.98 -20.54 -8.67
CA THR A 638 -15.92 -19.44 -8.74
C THR A 638 -15.58 -18.59 -9.95
N VAL A 639 -16.57 -18.23 -10.75
CA VAL A 639 -16.48 -17.26 -11.83
C VAL A 639 -17.51 -16.18 -11.58
N GLU A 640 -17.07 -14.91 -11.53
CA GLU A 640 -17.92 -13.77 -11.25
C GLU A 640 -17.74 -12.67 -12.28
N TYR A 641 -18.84 -12.07 -12.71
CA TYR A 641 -18.87 -10.77 -13.38
C TYR A 641 -19.33 -9.72 -12.38
N PHE A 642 -18.66 -8.58 -12.37
CA PHE A 642 -19.05 -7.45 -11.56
C PHE A 642 -19.09 -6.15 -12.36
N GLU A 643 -20.00 -5.27 -11.95
CA GLU A 643 -20.05 -3.89 -12.38
C GLU A 643 -20.33 -3.01 -11.16
N ARG A 644 -19.53 -1.95 -10.99
CA ARG A 644 -19.68 -0.91 -9.99
C ARG A 644 -19.79 0.43 -10.70
N ALA A 645 -20.98 1.05 -10.65
CA ALA A 645 -21.24 2.37 -11.21
C ALA A 645 -21.36 3.38 -10.06
N SER A 646 -20.41 4.31 -9.97
CA SER A 646 -20.41 5.40 -9.00
C SER A 646 -21.04 6.64 -9.61
N LYS A 647 -22.04 7.20 -8.93
CA LYS A 647 -22.81 8.39 -9.35
C LYS A 647 -22.67 9.47 -8.29
N ASP A 648 -22.96 10.70 -8.72
CA ASP A 648 -22.95 11.87 -7.85
C ASP A 648 -21.60 12.05 -7.12
N LEU A 649 -20.52 11.74 -7.87
CA LEU A 649 -19.17 11.84 -7.37
C LEU A 649 -18.82 13.28 -7.06
N LEU A 650 -18.13 13.47 -5.95
CA LEU A 650 -17.64 14.76 -5.52
C LEU A 650 -16.50 15.23 -6.43
N PHE A 651 -16.68 16.38 -7.06
CA PHE A 651 -15.66 17.07 -7.84
C PHE A 651 -15.54 18.52 -7.41
N SER A 652 -14.31 19.01 -7.34
CA SER A 652 -14.05 20.44 -7.20
C SER A 652 -14.21 21.10 -8.56
N ARG A 653 -15.31 21.81 -8.73
CA ARG A 653 -15.62 22.60 -9.93
C ARG A 653 -14.92 23.95 -9.85
N SER A 654 -14.10 24.28 -10.85
CA SER A 654 -13.43 25.59 -10.93
C SER A 654 -14.42 26.73 -11.03
N LEU A 655 -14.14 27.82 -10.33
CA LEU A 655 -14.91 29.05 -10.36
C LEU A 655 -14.13 30.16 -11.09
N VAL A 656 -14.86 31.16 -11.55
CA VAL A 656 -14.23 32.34 -12.15
C VAL A 656 -13.48 33.12 -11.06
N PRO A 657 -12.26 33.64 -11.33
CA PRO A 657 -11.44 34.35 -10.34
C PRO A 657 -12.16 35.51 -9.63
N SER A 658 -13.12 36.16 -10.31
CA SER A 658 -13.93 37.25 -9.75
C SER A 658 -14.83 36.85 -8.58
N SER A 659 -15.04 35.52 -8.37
CA SER A 659 -15.76 35.04 -7.19
C SER A 659 -14.95 35.11 -5.89
N GLY A 660 -13.64 35.32 -5.97
CA GLY A 660 -12.72 35.26 -4.84
C GLY A 660 -12.33 33.85 -4.38
N PHE A 661 -12.82 32.82 -5.08
CA PHE A 661 -12.53 31.42 -4.80
C PHE A 661 -12.09 30.69 -6.06
N SER A 662 -11.20 29.72 -5.91
CA SER A 662 -10.69 28.91 -7.03
C SER A 662 -11.66 27.80 -7.46
N SER A 663 -12.40 27.23 -6.50
CA SER A 663 -13.30 26.09 -6.74
C SER A 663 -14.41 25.98 -5.70
N ILE A 664 -15.39 25.17 -6.03
CA ILE A 664 -16.48 24.74 -5.16
C ILE A 664 -16.70 23.23 -5.33
N ASP A 665 -16.95 22.53 -4.24
CA ASP A 665 -17.25 21.09 -4.29
C ASP A 665 -18.72 20.85 -4.68
N ASP A 666 -18.93 19.90 -5.62
CA ASP A 666 -20.25 19.62 -6.19
C ASP A 666 -20.37 18.14 -6.60
N ASN A 667 -21.57 17.57 -6.56
CA ASN A 667 -21.87 16.18 -6.92
C ASN A 667 -22.18 16.04 -8.41
N ILE A 668 -21.16 15.94 -9.27
CA ILE A 668 -21.33 16.01 -10.74
C ILE A 668 -20.72 14.84 -11.52
N GLY A 669 -19.86 14.02 -10.91
CA GLY A 669 -19.13 13.00 -11.63
C GLY A 669 -19.84 11.64 -11.70
N LYS A 670 -19.48 10.84 -12.71
CA LYS A 670 -19.86 9.42 -12.79
C LYS A 670 -18.69 8.59 -13.30
N LEU A 671 -18.43 7.49 -12.61
CA LEU A 671 -17.42 6.48 -12.95
C LEU A 671 -18.04 5.10 -13.01
N LYS A 672 -17.41 4.21 -13.77
CA LYS A 672 -17.78 2.80 -13.86
C LYS A 672 -16.53 1.92 -13.81
N ASN A 673 -16.55 0.89 -12.96
CA ASN A 673 -15.58 -0.20 -12.94
C ASN A 673 -16.32 -1.50 -13.23
N TYR A 674 -15.78 -2.34 -14.12
CA TYR A 674 -16.39 -3.61 -14.46
C TYR A 674 -15.34 -4.64 -14.88
N GLY A 675 -15.65 -5.92 -14.68
CA GLY A 675 -14.69 -6.96 -15.00
C GLY A 675 -15.10 -8.35 -14.54
N TRP A 676 -14.14 -9.27 -14.58
CA TRP A 676 -14.30 -10.66 -14.24
C TRP A 676 -13.35 -11.06 -13.11
N GLU A 677 -13.84 -11.93 -12.25
CA GLU A 677 -13.07 -12.57 -11.18
C GLU A 677 -13.13 -14.09 -11.34
N PHE A 678 -11.99 -14.73 -11.24
CA PHE A 678 -11.83 -16.17 -11.33
C PHE A 678 -11.12 -16.68 -10.10
N THR A 679 -11.63 -17.75 -9.51
CA THR A 679 -10.95 -18.49 -8.46
C THR A 679 -11.07 -19.98 -8.78
N LEU A 680 -9.95 -20.71 -8.73
CA LEU A 680 -9.91 -22.15 -8.91
C LEU A 680 -8.98 -22.73 -7.87
N SER A 681 -9.45 -23.77 -7.17
CA SER A 681 -8.65 -24.52 -6.22
C SER A 681 -8.80 -26.01 -6.48
N GLY A 682 -7.69 -26.73 -6.49
CA GLY A 682 -7.65 -28.15 -6.73
C GLY A 682 -6.77 -28.88 -5.73
N THR A 683 -7.16 -30.12 -5.38
CA THR A 683 -6.36 -31.04 -4.56
C THR A 683 -6.11 -32.32 -5.39
N PRO A 684 -5.15 -32.27 -6.37
CA PRO A 684 -4.89 -33.37 -7.28
C PRO A 684 -4.41 -34.62 -6.57
N ILE A 685 -3.66 -34.48 -5.48
CA ILE A 685 -3.18 -35.60 -4.66
C ILE A 685 -3.70 -35.44 -3.25
N HIS A 686 -4.41 -36.44 -2.77
CA HIS A 686 -4.85 -36.53 -1.38
C HIS A 686 -4.82 -38.00 -0.95
N THR A 687 -3.77 -38.36 -0.24
CA THR A 687 -3.56 -39.69 0.31
C THR A 687 -3.24 -39.59 1.80
N LYS A 688 -3.04 -40.71 2.48
CA LYS A 688 -2.68 -40.72 3.90
C LYS A 688 -1.39 -39.95 4.19
N ASP A 689 -0.38 -40.06 3.29
CA ASP A 689 0.96 -39.50 3.49
C ASP A 689 1.22 -38.24 2.66
N TRP A 690 0.48 -38.06 1.55
CA TRP A 690 0.68 -36.95 0.61
C TRP A 690 -0.58 -36.13 0.40
N MET A 691 -0.45 -34.85 0.48
CA MET A 691 -1.46 -33.87 0.06
C MET A 691 -0.80 -32.82 -0.83
N TRP A 692 -1.40 -32.56 -1.99
CA TRP A 692 -1.00 -31.45 -2.85
C TRP A 692 -2.22 -30.62 -3.19
N LYS A 693 -2.21 -29.36 -2.78
CA LYS A 693 -3.26 -28.38 -3.05
C LYS A 693 -2.70 -27.24 -3.90
N LEU A 694 -3.45 -26.86 -4.91
CA LEU A 694 -3.18 -25.72 -5.78
C LEU A 694 -4.35 -24.75 -5.72
N SER A 695 -4.09 -23.46 -5.71
CA SER A 695 -5.12 -22.42 -5.83
C SER A 695 -4.63 -21.30 -6.72
N VAL A 696 -5.50 -20.80 -7.60
CA VAL A 696 -5.25 -19.66 -8.45
C VAL A 696 -6.42 -18.71 -8.40
N ASN A 697 -6.13 -17.42 -8.38
CA ASN A 697 -7.14 -16.38 -8.56
C ASN A 697 -6.66 -15.36 -9.57
N ALA A 698 -7.61 -14.78 -10.32
CA ALA A 698 -7.35 -13.75 -11.32
C ALA A 698 -8.49 -12.74 -11.32
N THR A 699 -8.15 -11.49 -11.55
CA THR A 699 -9.11 -10.39 -11.68
C THR A 699 -8.74 -9.54 -12.88
N THR A 700 -9.70 -9.35 -13.78
CA THR A 700 -9.63 -8.33 -14.82
C THR A 700 -10.58 -7.21 -14.44
N TYR A 701 -10.21 -5.95 -14.66
CA TYR A 701 -11.18 -4.88 -14.58
C TYR A 701 -10.82 -3.71 -15.47
N LYS A 702 -11.84 -2.97 -15.89
CA LYS A 702 -11.71 -1.73 -16.64
C LYS A 702 -12.35 -0.59 -15.85
N ASN A 703 -11.78 0.58 -15.99
CA ASN A 703 -12.28 1.82 -15.43
C ASN A 703 -12.71 2.74 -16.57
N GLU A 704 -13.90 3.34 -16.46
CA GLU A 704 -14.49 4.21 -17.47
C GLU A 704 -15.07 5.46 -16.83
N ILE A 705 -14.71 6.61 -17.35
CA ILE A 705 -15.30 7.91 -16.99
C ILE A 705 -16.59 8.09 -17.78
N VAL A 706 -17.72 8.12 -17.09
CA VAL A 706 -19.04 8.28 -17.73
C VAL A 706 -19.42 9.75 -17.82
N GLN A 707 -19.09 10.55 -16.80
CA GLN A 707 -19.38 11.99 -16.74
C GLN A 707 -18.32 12.74 -15.95
N LEU A 708 -17.93 13.91 -16.46
CA LEU A 708 -17.03 14.89 -15.80
C LEU A 708 -17.72 16.26 -15.70
N PRO A 709 -17.22 17.16 -14.83
CA PRO A 709 -17.67 18.57 -14.76
C PRO A 709 -17.38 19.35 -16.04
N THR A 710 -16.29 19.02 -16.73
CA THR A 710 -15.83 19.65 -17.98
C THR A 710 -15.55 18.57 -19.03
N GLU A 711 -15.43 18.92 -20.29
CA GLU A 711 -15.12 17.97 -21.37
C GLU A 711 -13.77 17.29 -21.19
N VAL A 712 -12.80 18.05 -20.66
CA VAL A 712 -11.43 17.58 -20.44
C VAL A 712 -10.94 18.05 -19.07
N MET A 713 -10.29 17.15 -18.34
CA MET A 713 -9.53 17.46 -17.12
C MET A 713 -8.13 16.84 -17.20
N TRP A 714 -7.11 17.59 -16.76
CA TRP A 714 -5.76 17.10 -16.65
C TRP A 714 -5.38 16.79 -15.20
N SER A 715 -4.71 15.65 -15.00
CA SER A 715 -4.15 15.24 -13.70
C SER A 715 -2.73 14.72 -13.92
N GLY A 716 -1.76 15.61 -13.84
CA GLY A 716 -0.36 15.29 -14.16
C GLY A 716 -0.19 14.78 -15.60
N SER A 717 0.27 13.55 -15.76
CA SER A 717 0.42 12.87 -17.06
C SER A 717 -0.85 12.17 -17.55
N LYS A 718 -1.98 12.37 -16.89
CA LYS A 718 -3.27 11.77 -17.23
C LYS A 718 -4.21 12.83 -17.83
N LYS A 719 -5.02 12.41 -18.80
CA LYS A 719 -6.10 13.23 -19.38
C LYS A 719 -7.42 12.50 -19.17
N TRP A 720 -8.31 13.11 -18.42
CA TRP A 720 -9.63 12.59 -18.17
C TRP A 720 -10.62 13.12 -19.20
N VAL A 721 -11.26 12.22 -19.90
CA VAL A 721 -12.29 12.49 -20.90
C VAL A 721 -13.39 11.45 -20.78
N LYS A 722 -14.61 11.81 -21.17
CA LYS A 722 -15.73 10.85 -21.21
C LYS A 722 -15.37 9.64 -22.09
N GLY A 723 -15.64 8.43 -21.60
CA GLY A 723 -15.31 7.16 -22.26
C GLY A 723 -13.84 6.73 -22.07
N GLY A 724 -12.98 7.57 -21.48
CA GLY A 724 -11.62 7.24 -21.10
C GLY A 724 -11.52 6.66 -19.70
N SER A 725 -10.30 6.37 -19.23
CA SER A 725 -10.03 5.90 -17.88
C SER A 725 -9.29 6.97 -17.07
N LEU A 726 -9.47 6.96 -15.74
CA LEU A 726 -8.66 7.77 -14.82
C LEU A 726 -7.16 7.45 -14.92
N TYR A 727 -6.83 6.29 -15.47
CA TYR A 727 -5.49 5.72 -15.51
C TYR A 727 -4.79 5.89 -16.85
N ASP A 728 -5.47 6.46 -17.87
CA ASP A 728 -4.90 6.65 -19.21
C ASP A 728 -3.84 7.73 -19.24
N TYR A 729 -2.65 7.38 -19.69
CA TYR A 729 -1.57 8.34 -19.95
C TYR A 729 -1.82 9.10 -21.23
N TYR A 730 -1.49 10.38 -21.20
CA TYR A 730 -1.41 11.24 -22.37
C TYR A 730 -0.08 11.98 -22.36
N LEU A 731 0.80 11.56 -23.23
CA LEU A 731 2.19 12.01 -23.28
C LEU A 731 2.59 12.36 -24.70
N TYR A 732 3.64 13.16 -24.84
CA TYR A 732 4.31 13.34 -26.13
C TYR A 732 4.93 12.00 -26.56
N GLU A 733 4.73 11.66 -27.81
CA GLU A 733 5.25 10.39 -28.33
C GLU A 733 6.72 10.53 -28.70
N TRP A 734 7.54 9.69 -28.12
CA TRP A 734 8.97 9.61 -28.41
C TRP A 734 9.21 9.03 -29.80
N ALA A 735 9.96 9.74 -30.67
CA ALA A 735 10.29 9.31 -32.01
C ALA A 735 11.68 8.66 -32.13
N GLY A 736 12.46 8.70 -31.05
CA GLY A 736 13.81 8.14 -31.06
C GLY A 736 14.90 9.21 -31.05
N VAL A 737 16.06 8.83 -31.54
CA VAL A 737 17.24 9.69 -31.67
C VAL A 737 17.52 9.91 -33.14
N ASN A 738 17.78 11.15 -33.55
CA ASN A 738 18.18 11.43 -34.90
C ASN A 738 19.55 10.76 -35.21
N PRO A 739 19.63 9.84 -36.17
CA PRO A 739 20.86 9.10 -36.47
C PRO A 739 21.99 9.98 -37.01
N ASP A 740 21.67 11.16 -37.54
CA ASP A 740 22.66 12.04 -38.17
C ASP A 740 23.36 12.98 -37.19
N ASN A 741 22.64 13.39 -36.12
CA ASN A 741 23.15 14.40 -35.17
C ASN A 741 23.03 14.02 -33.67
N GLY A 742 22.35 12.91 -33.34
CA GLY A 742 22.21 12.39 -31.98
C GLY A 742 21.18 13.15 -31.10
N ASN A 743 20.41 14.05 -31.69
CA ASN A 743 19.42 14.80 -30.95
C ASN A 743 18.18 13.95 -30.66
N PRO A 744 17.48 14.16 -29.51
CA PRO A 744 16.19 13.53 -29.21
C PRO A 744 15.12 14.05 -30.16
N GLN A 745 14.17 13.18 -30.52
CA GLN A 745 13.08 13.49 -31.43
C GLN A 745 11.72 13.09 -30.80
N TRP A 746 10.68 13.88 -31.12
CA TRP A 746 9.31 13.65 -30.73
C TRP A 746 8.38 13.77 -31.92
N TYR A 747 7.24 13.06 -31.88
CA TYR A 747 6.19 13.25 -32.84
C TYR A 747 5.29 14.43 -32.45
N TYR A 748 4.84 15.19 -33.45
CA TYR A 748 3.79 16.19 -33.36
C TYR A 748 2.79 16.02 -34.51
N TYR A 749 1.64 16.65 -34.40
CA TYR A 749 0.56 16.52 -35.37
C TYR A 749 0.24 17.86 -36.01
N ASP A 750 0.47 17.97 -37.31
CA ASP A 750 0.18 19.17 -38.12
C ASP A 750 -0.93 18.82 -39.12
N ASN A 751 -2.12 19.42 -38.92
CA ASN A 751 -3.34 19.12 -39.70
C ASN A 751 -3.70 17.62 -39.78
N GLY A 752 -3.40 16.87 -38.68
CA GLY A 752 -3.66 15.43 -38.59
C GLY A 752 -2.54 14.55 -39.20
N GLU A 753 -1.52 15.14 -39.78
CA GLU A 753 -0.33 14.43 -40.26
C GLU A 753 0.71 14.33 -39.16
N LYS A 754 1.22 13.12 -38.95
CA LYS A 754 2.24 12.81 -37.94
C LYS A 754 3.63 13.18 -38.48
N LYS A 755 4.29 14.14 -37.82
CA LYS A 755 5.62 14.66 -38.17
C LYS A 755 6.58 14.53 -36.98
N VAL A 756 7.88 14.74 -37.24
CA VAL A 756 8.94 14.66 -36.24
C VAL A 756 9.57 16.03 -36.01
N THR A 757 9.83 16.35 -34.76
CA THR A 757 10.55 17.56 -34.33
C THR A 757 11.67 17.22 -33.34
N GLU A 758 12.76 18.00 -33.36
CA GLU A 758 13.79 18.00 -32.32
C GLU A 758 13.57 19.13 -31.31
N ASP A 759 12.62 20.04 -31.59
CA ASP A 759 12.28 21.13 -30.70
C ASP A 759 11.08 20.76 -29.81
N TYR A 760 11.38 20.32 -28.59
CA TYR A 760 10.36 20.02 -27.58
C TYR A 760 9.50 21.22 -27.19
N SER A 761 10.06 22.45 -27.32
CA SER A 761 9.34 23.67 -26.93
C SER A 761 8.22 24.04 -27.91
N SER A 762 8.25 23.52 -29.11
CA SER A 762 7.22 23.69 -30.12
C SER A 762 5.98 22.82 -29.87
N LEU A 763 6.10 21.79 -29.02
CA LEU A 763 5.01 20.87 -28.72
C LEU A 763 3.92 21.52 -27.85
N THR A 764 2.68 21.21 -28.15
CA THR A 764 1.50 21.71 -27.43
C THR A 764 0.77 20.57 -26.71
N SER A 765 -0.21 20.89 -25.88
CA SER A 765 -1.05 19.88 -25.24
C SER A 765 -1.80 18.99 -26.22
N ASP A 766 -2.03 19.47 -27.44
CA ASP A 766 -2.78 18.76 -28.48
C ASP A 766 -1.92 17.67 -29.18
N ASP A 767 -0.58 17.77 -29.05
CA ASP A 767 0.34 16.75 -29.55
C ASP A 767 0.46 15.54 -28.59
N LYS A 768 -0.14 15.61 -27.40
CA LYS A 768 -0.15 14.48 -26.47
C LYS A 768 -1.15 13.42 -26.92
N VAL A 769 -0.66 12.19 -27.06
CA VAL A 769 -1.48 11.05 -27.47
C VAL A 769 -1.77 10.12 -26.28
N LYS A 770 -2.84 9.34 -26.40
CA LYS A 770 -3.12 8.25 -25.46
C LYS A 770 -2.02 7.20 -25.54
N SER A 771 -1.26 7.05 -24.44
CA SER A 771 0.01 6.30 -24.41
C SER A 771 -0.07 5.02 -23.57
N GLY A 772 -1.27 4.51 -23.34
CA GLY A 772 -1.53 3.33 -22.51
C GLY A 772 -2.13 3.69 -21.15
N SER A 773 -2.26 2.72 -20.28
CA SER A 773 -2.89 2.84 -18.95
C SER A 773 -1.93 2.40 -17.86
N SER A 774 -2.02 3.02 -16.68
CA SER A 774 -1.32 2.51 -15.49
C SER A 774 -2.04 1.33 -14.83
N LEU A 775 -3.25 1.00 -15.28
CA LEU A 775 -4.02 -0.11 -14.76
C LEU A 775 -3.51 -1.42 -15.34
N PRO A 776 -3.18 -2.45 -14.54
CA PRO A 776 -2.91 -3.79 -15.05
C PRO A 776 -4.14 -4.40 -15.73
N ASP A 777 -3.93 -5.20 -16.78
CA ASP A 777 -5.02 -5.93 -17.45
C ASP A 777 -5.52 -7.08 -16.58
N VAL A 778 -4.62 -7.78 -15.88
CA VAL A 778 -4.91 -8.88 -14.97
C VAL A 778 -4.08 -8.75 -13.70
N THR A 779 -4.69 -8.96 -12.55
CA THR A 779 -4.01 -9.10 -11.25
C THR A 779 -4.48 -10.35 -10.53
N GLY A 780 -3.63 -10.94 -9.72
CA GLY A 780 -4.01 -12.12 -8.95
C GLY A 780 -2.87 -12.76 -8.19
N GLY A 781 -3.09 -14.02 -7.83
CA GLY A 781 -2.09 -14.83 -7.19
C GLY A 781 -2.34 -16.32 -7.40
N PHE A 782 -1.33 -17.11 -7.20
CA PHE A 782 -1.46 -18.55 -7.10
C PHE A 782 -0.66 -19.08 -5.93
N SER A 783 -1.17 -20.16 -5.31
CA SER A 783 -0.50 -20.82 -4.19
C SER A 783 -0.45 -22.31 -4.39
N THR A 784 0.59 -22.90 -3.82
CA THR A 784 0.73 -24.36 -3.75
C THR A 784 1.09 -24.76 -2.33
N ASP A 785 0.42 -25.81 -1.83
CA ASP A 785 0.69 -26.43 -0.54
C ASP A 785 0.94 -27.92 -0.76
N ILE A 786 2.15 -28.39 -0.42
CA ILE A 786 2.56 -29.78 -0.57
C ILE A 786 2.92 -30.31 0.83
N SER A 787 2.20 -31.33 1.28
CA SER A 787 2.48 -31.97 2.58
C SER A 787 2.87 -33.44 2.40
N TRP A 788 3.91 -33.86 3.13
CA TRP A 788 4.40 -35.22 3.18
C TRP A 788 4.90 -35.58 4.59
N LYS A 789 4.20 -36.51 5.25
CA LYS A 789 4.61 -37.08 6.56
C LYS A 789 5.06 -36.02 7.58
N GLY A 790 4.30 -34.92 7.74
CA GLY A 790 4.62 -33.84 8.68
C GLY A 790 5.48 -32.71 8.08
N LEU A 791 6.10 -32.89 6.93
CA LEU A 791 6.77 -31.83 6.20
C LEU A 791 5.76 -31.13 5.28
N THR A 792 5.67 -29.80 5.34
CA THR A 792 4.77 -29.02 4.48
C THR A 792 5.55 -27.87 3.83
N LEU A 793 5.49 -27.82 2.50
CA LEU A 793 5.96 -26.70 1.70
C LEU A 793 4.74 -25.90 1.24
N SER A 794 4.68 -24.63 1.61
CA SER A 794 3.67 -23.69 1.15
C SER A 794 4.34 -22.55 0.39
N ALA A 795 3.80 -22.19 -0.78
CA ALA A 795 4.26 -21.03 -1.54
C ALA A 795 3.09 -20.22 -2.08
N LEU A 796 3.19 -18.90 -1.99
CA LEU A 796 2.23 -17.94 -2.55
C LEU A 796 2.95 -17.01 -3.51
N PHE A 797 2.41 -16.89 -4.70
CA PHE A 797 2.85 -15.94 -5.72
C PHE A 797 1.79 -14.86 -5.91
N SER A 798 2.23 -13.62 -6.08
CA SER A 798 1.40 -12.51 -6.56
C SER A 798 1.87 -12.07 -7.95
N TYR A 799 0.94 -11.64 -8.80
CA TYR A 799 1.27 -11.19 -10.15
C TYR A 799 0.38 -10.05 -10.62
N ALA A 800 0.92 -9.25 -11.51
CA ALA A 800 0.18 -8.33 -12.36
C ALA A 800 0.69 -8.48 -13.79
N ILE A 801 -0.21 -8.42 -14.76
CA ILE A 801 0.08 -8.53 -16.19
C ILE A 801 -0.48 -7.29 -16.88
N GLY A 802 0.33 -6.67 -17.76
CA GLY A 802 -0.03 -5.46 -18.49
C GLY A 802 0.05 -4.19 -17.63
N GLY A 803 -0.39 -3.09 -18.22
CA GLY A 803 -0.25 -1.76 -17.65
C GLY A 803 1.14 -1.16 -17.84
N LYS A 804 1.23 0.15 -17.55
CA LYS A 804 2.46 0.93 -17.69
C LYS A 804 2.76 1.69 -16.40
N LEU A 805 4.05 1.95 -16.16
CA LEU A 805 4.54 2.84 -15.09
C LEU A 805 5.32 3.98 -15.74
N TYR A 806 5.11 5.19 -15.24
CA TYR A 806 5.95 6.33 -15.59
C TYR A 806 7.11 6.41 -14.61
N ASN A 807 8.32 6.13 -15.10
CA ASN A 807 9.50 5.90 -14.26
C ASN A 807 10.33 7.18 -14.10
N ASN A 808 9.98 8.03 -13.12
CA ASN A 808 10.70 9.26 -12.82
C ASN A 808 12.14 9.01 -12.35
N ASP A 809 12.36 7.94 -11.58
CA ASP A 809 13.70 7.60 -11.06
C ASP A 809 14.67 7.30 -12.21
N TYR A 810 14.20 6.54 -13.18
CA TYR A 810 14.98 6.23 -14.38
C TYR A 810 15.19 7.44 -15.29
N THR A 811 14.21 8.36 -15.34
CA THR A 811 14.34 9.63 -16.07
C THR A 811 15.53 10.44 -15.56
N ASP A 812 15.72 10.53 -14.26
CA ASP A 812 16.86 11.24 -13.65
C ASP A 812 18.20 10.55 -13.95
N LEU A 813 18.23 9.21 -13.90
CA LEU A 813 19.43 8.41 -14.17
C LEU A 813 19.84 8.44 -15.65
N MET A 814 18.89 8.61 -16.57
CA MET A 814 19.11 8.66 -18.02
C MET A 814 19.26 10.08 -18.57
N GLY A 815 19.28 11.09 -17.71
CA GLY A 815 19.44 12.47 -18.16
C GLY A 815 20.81 12.75 -18.74
N VAL A 816 20.88 13.00 -20.07
CA VAL A 816 22.12 13.26 -20.83
C VAL A 816 22.47 14.75 -20.96
N GLY A 817 21.58 15.63 -20.50
CA GLY A 817 21.75 17.09 -20.61
C GLY A 817 22.60 17.74 -19.51
N GLY A 818 23.42 16.98 -18.82
CA GLY A 818 24.31 17.41 -17.75
C GLY A 818 24.44 16.32 -16.71
N LEU A 819 25.63 15.78 -16.58
CA LEU A 819 25.89 14.77 -15.54
C LEU A 819 25.91 15.42 -14.17
N ASN A 820 26.46 16.66 -14.07
CA ASN A 820 26.39 17.59 -12.92
C ASN A 820 26.68 16.97 -11.54
N GLY A 821 27.51 15.91 -11.50
CA GLY A 821 27.81 15.21 -10.26
C GLY A 821 26.63 14.43 -9.66
N SER A 822 25.59 14.10 -10.44
CA SER A 822 24.54 13.15 -10.02
C SER A 822 24.73 11.79 -10.71
N SER A 823 24.45 10.71 -10.00
CA SER A 823 24.55 9.34 -10.53
C SER A 823 23.76 9.17 -11.81
N LYS A 824 24.30 8.32 -12.68
CA LYS A 824 23.71 7.99 -13.98
C LYS A 824 23.70 6.49 -14.22
N SER A 825 22.74 6.03 -15.02
CA SER A 825 22.63 4.62 -15.41
C SER A 825 23.78 4.21 -16.31
N VAL A 826 24.26 2.98 -16.14
CA VAL A 826 25.23 2.34 -17.04
C VAL A 826 24.76 2.32 -18.49
N GLU A 827 23.45 2.36 -18.73
CA GLU A 827 22.87 2.37 -20.09
C GLU A 827 23.26 3.62 -20.91
N LEU A 828 23.74 4.70 -20.27
CA LEU A 828 24.28 5.87 -20.98
C LEU A 828 25.54 5.54 -21.83
N ILE A 829 26.21 4.43 -21.57
CA ILE A 829 27.30 3.95 -22.40
C ILE A 829 26.81 3.71 -23.86
N ASN A 830 25.55 3.34 -24.02
CA ASN A 830 24.92 3.10 -25.33
C ASN A 830 24.45 4.39 -26.03
N ARG A 831 24.87 5.59 -25.58
CA ARG A 831 24.52 6.87 -26.21
C ARG A 831 24.91 6.93 -27.66
N TRP A 832 24.26 7.85 -28.39
CA TRP A 832 24.62 8.14 -29.77
C TRP A 832 26.04 8.67 -29.85
N THR A 833 26.80 8.09 -30.81
CA THR A 833 28.10 8.59 -31.28
C THR A 833 28.14 8.38 -32.81
N PRO A 834 29.07 9.01 -33.52
CA PRO A 834 29.21 8.77 -34.96
C PRO A 834 29.38 7.30 -35.35
N GLU A 835 29.90 6.46 -34.42
CA GLU A 835 30.10 5.02 -34.56
C GLU A 835 28.89 4.20 -34.11
N ASN A 836 28.03 4.76 -33.22
CA ASN A 836 26.84 4.16 -32.69
C ASN A 836 25.60 5.00 -33.03
N ARG A 837 25.20 5.04 -34.28
CA ARG A 837 24.07 5.86 -34.75
C ARG A 837 22.71 5.22 -34.53
N ASN A 838 22.64 3.91 -34.34
CA ASN A 838 21.41 3.16 -34.15
C ASN A 838 21.19 2.88 -32.67
N THR A 839 20.83 3.91 -31.91
CA THR A 839 20.57 3.85 -30.47
C THR A 839 19.35 4.66 -30.09
N ASN A 840 18.75 4.33 -28.95
CA ASN A 840 17.64 5.08 -28.35
C ASN A 840 18.10 6.05 -27.24
N VAL A 841 19.43 6.19 -27.04
CA VAL A 841 20.02 7.10 -26.06
C VAL A 841 20.65 8.28 -26.79
N PRO A 842 20.16 9.50 -26.59
CA PRO A 842 20.71 10.70 -27.28
C PRO A 842 22.19 10.94 -26.94
N LYS A 843 22.85 11.76 -27.75
CA LYS A 843 24.21 12.23 -27.46
C LYS A 843 24.25 12.99 -26.12
N ILE A 844 25.33 12.89 -25.41
CA ILE A 844 25.57 13.62 -24.16
C ILE A 844 26.05 15.03 -24.50
N VAL A 845 25.36 16.05 -23.95
CA VAL A 845 25.75 17.45 -24.07
C VAL A 845 25.61 18.11 -22.70
N ASP A 846 26.75 18.52 -22.11
CA ASP A 846 26.75 19.16 -20.79
C ASP A 846 25.98 20.50 -20.78
N GLN A 847 25.26 20.80 -19.70
CA GLN A 847 24.42 21.99 -19.50
C GLN A 847 23.27 22.20 -20.51
N GLN A 848 22.87 21.18 -21.26
CA GLN A 848 21.67 21.19 -22.08
C GLN A 848 20.54 20.42 -21.38
N THR A 849 19.92 21.01 -20.37
CA THR A 849 19.13 20.31 -19.38
C THR A 849 17.66 20.08 -19.74
N SER A 850 17.06 20.87 -20.63
CA SER A 850 15.58 20.98 -20.67
C SER A 850 14.87 19.87 -21.43
N TYR A 851 15.49 19.18 -22.40
CA TYR A 851 14.71 18.31 -23.27
C TYR A 851 14.94 16.80 -23.03
N PHE A 852 16.07 16.42 -22.46
CA PHE A 852 16.46 15.00 -22.34
C PHE A 852 15.69 14.22 -21.27
N THR A 853 15.15 14.92 -20.29
CA THR A 853 14.28 14.34 -19.22
C THR A 853 12.82 14.76 -19.37
N SER A 854 12.46 15.38 -20.50
CA SER A 854 11.12 15.88 -20.76
C SER A 854 10.09 14.75 -20.82
N SER A 855 8.87 15.07 -20.37
CA SER A 855 7.79 14.12 -20.26
C SER A 855 7.41 13.55 -21.64
N SER A 856 7.57 12.25 -21.79
CA SER A 856 7.24 11.54 -23.05
C SER A 856 7.00 10.05 -22.80
N THR A 857 6.60 9.34 -23.86
CA THR A 857 6.41 7.88 -23.83
C THR A 857 7.71 7.11 -23.62
N ARG A 858 8.86 7.75 -23.77
CA ARG A 858 10.19 7.15 -23.50
C ARG A 858 10.28 6.56 -22.09
N TRP A 859 9.63 7.18 -21.12
CA TRP A 859 9.72 6.85 -19.71
C TRP A 859 8.63 5.90 -19.22
N LEU A 860 7.77 5.43 -20.14
CA LEU A 860 6.79 4.40 -19.87
C LEU A 860 7.43 3.01 -19.94
N VAL A 861 7.42 2.32 -18.82
CA VAL A 861 7.92 0.94 -18.70
C VAL A 861 6.76 -0.03 -18.46
N ASP A 862 6.96 -1.30 -18.78
CA ASP A 862 5.99 -2.35 -18.53
C ASP A 862 5.84 -2.60 -17.02
N ARG A 863 4.59 -2.73 -16.53
CA ARG A 863 4.27 -2.94 -15.12
C ARG A 863 4.22 -4.41 -14.72
N SER A 864 4.27 -5.33 -15.67
CA SER A 864 4.07 -6.75 -15.41
C SER A 864 5.13 -7.32 -14.47
N TYR A 865 4.67 -8.13 -13.52
CA TYR A 865 5.57 -8.85 -12.62
C TYR A 865 4.99 -10.16 -12.13
N LEU A 866 5.88 -11.04 -11.67
CA LEU A 866 5.61 -12.22 -10.86
C LEU A 866 6.51 -12.18 -9.63
N ARG A 867 5.91 -12.25 -8.43
CA ARG A 867 6.66 -12.22 -7.16
C ARG A 867 6.34 -13.46 -6.33
N LEU A 868 7.37 -14.17 -5.89
CA LEU A 868 7.26 -15.19 -4.84
C LEU A 868 7.09 -14.45 -3.51
N LYS A 869 5.82 -14.30 -3.12
CA LYS A 869 5.40 -13.46 -2.00
C LYS A 869 5.76 -14.10 -0.67
N THR A 870 5.35 -15.35 -0.47
CA THR A 870 5.74 -16.12 0.72
C THR A 870 6.13 -17.54 0.32
N VAL A 871 7.13 -18.09 0.98
CA VAL A 871 7.44 -19.51 0.95
C VAL A 871 7.76 -19.96 2.37
N THR A 872 7.15 -21.06 2.79
CA THR A 872 7.33 -21.64 4.12
C THR A 872 7.59 -23.14 3.99
N LEU A 873 8.67 -23.60 4.58
CA LEU A 873 8.94 -25.02 4.80
C LEU A 873 8.73 -25.31 6.28
N ASN A 874 7.71 -26.04 6.62
CA ASN A 874 7.31 -26.38 7.99
C ASN A 874 7.47 -27.87 8.24
N TYR A 875 8.00 -28.25 9.39
CA TYR A 875 8.05 -29.62 9.85
C TYR A 875 7.40 -29.77 11.22
N SER A 876 6.33 -30.56 11.26
CA SER A 876 5.65 -30.95 12.50
C SER A 876 6.35 -32.17 13.10
N LEU A 877 6.86 -32.01 14.31
CA LEU A 877 7.56 -33.10 15.02
C LEU A 877 6.60 -34.26 15.33
N PRO A 878 7.04 -35.51 15.14
CA PRO A 878 6.21 -36.68 15.45
C PRO A 878 5.78 -36.70 16.92
N HIS A 879 4.53 -37.09 17.17
CA HIS A 879 3.94 -37.13 18.52
C HIS A 879 4.73 -38.05 19.46
N SER A 880 5.40 -39.09 18.95
CA SER A 880 6.26 -39.99 19.74
C SER A 880 7.44 -39.30 20.40
N LEU A 881 7.96 -38.20 19.81
CA LEU A 881 9.04 -37.39 20.39
C LEU A 881 8.51 -36.37 21.40
N LEU A 882 7.24 -35.97 21.30
CA LEU A 882 6.63 -34.92 22.11
C LEU A 882 6.03 -35.45 23.41
N GLN A 883 5.54 -36.67 23.38
CA GLN A 883 4.85 -37.30 24.51
C GLN A 883 5.65 -37.35 25.81
N PRO A 884 6.97 -37.65 25.82
CA PRO A 884 7.77 -37.62 27.04
C PRO A 884 7.96 -36.19 27.61
N LEU A 885 7.80 -35.16 26.77
CA LEU A 885 7.96 -33.75 27.15
C LEU A 885 6.62 -33.09 27.50
N THR A 886 5.52 -33.82 27.52
CA THR A 886 4.17 -33.30 27.78
C THR A 886 3.73 -32.22 26.77
N LEU A 887 4.35 -32.18 25.60
CA LEU A 887 4.03 -31.25 24.54
C LEU A 887 2.99 -31.84 23.59
N LYS A 888 2.00 -31.05 23.17
CA LYS A 888 0.95 -31.49 22.25
C LYS A 888 1.39 -31.39 20.79
N ASP A 889 2.08 -30.31 20.45
CA ASP A 889 2.52 -30.04 19.09
C ASP A 889 3.76 -29.14 19.09
N VAL A 890 4.73 -29.45 18.23
CA VAL A 890 5.90 -28.61 17.98
C VAL A 890 6.15 -28.55 16.48
N ASN A 891 6.16 -27.34 15.95
CA ASN A 891 6.44 -27.07 14.55
C ASN A 891 7.72 -26.21 14.45
N VAL A 892 8.66 -26.62 13.62
CA VAL A 892 9.83 -25.83 13.25
C VAL A 892 9.70 -25.46 11.77
N PHE A 893 10.02 -24.22 11.44
CA PHE A 893 9.85 -23.75 10.08
C PHE A 893 10.92 -22.74 9.65
N ILE A 894 11.16 -22.73 8.33
CA ILE A 894 11.89 -21.69 7.63
C ILE A 894 10.91 -20.98 6.73
N GLN A 895 10.96 -19.67 6.73
CA GLN A 895 10.01 -18.84 6.00
C GLN A 895 10.76 -17.70 5.29
N ALA A 896 10.34 -17.40 4.06
CA ALA A 896 10.81 -16.22 3.34
C ALA A 896 9.64 -15.39 2.81
N GLU A 897 9.80 -14.08 2.81
CA GLU A 897 8.88 -13.08 2.27
C GLU A 897 9.56 -12.33 1.13
N ASN A 898 8.84 -12.07 0.00
CA ASN A 898 9.33 -11.37 -1.20
C ASN A 898 10.67 -11.93 -1.74
N LEU A 899 10.83 -13.25 -1.73
CA LEU A 899 12.11 -13.91 -2.01
C LEU A 899 12.63 -13.64 -3.41
N LEU A 900 11.75 -13.69 -4.41
CA LEU A 900 12.08 -13.50 -5.83
C LEU A 900 11.04 -12.59 -6.48
N THR A 901 11.52 -11.67 -7.34
CA THR A 901 10.69 -10.81 -8.18
C THR A 901 11.17 -10.88 -9.61
N PHE A 902 10.28 -11.20 -10.54
CA PHE A 902 10.52 -11.17 -11.98
C PHE A 902 9.76 -10.01 -12.58
N SER A 903 10.44 -9.10 -13.25
CA SER A 903 9.88 -7.93 -13.94
C SER A 903 10.71 -7.59 -15.15
N HIS A 904 10.17 -6.77 -16.05
CA HIS A 904 10.87 -6.33 -17.27
C HIS A 904 11.93 -5.27 -16.99
N GLN A 905 11.73 -4.42 -15.98
CA GLN A 905 12.63 -3.32 -15.68
C GLN A 905 13.53 -3.69 -14.50
N GLN A 906 14.82 -3.70 -14.72
CA GLN A 906 15.83 -3.81 -13.66
C GLN A 906 15.86 -2.52 -12.83
N GLY A 907 16.16 -2.62 -11.53
CA GLY A 907 16.28 -1.49 -10.62
C GLY A 907 14.95 -0.92 -10.11
N LEU A 908 13.81 -1.31 -10.70
CA LEU A 908 12.49 -0.86 -10.31
C LEU A 908 11.70 -1.96 -9.59
N ASP A 909 11.17 -1.66 -8.41
CA ASP A 909 10.11 -2.48 -7.84
C ASP A 909 8.81 -2.23 -8.64
N PRO A 910 8.26 -3.24 -9.34
CA PRO A 910 7.08 -3.06 -10.20
C PRO A 910 5.78 -2.88 -9.41
N GLU A 911 5.80 -3.15 -8.11
CA GLU A 911 4.64 -2.98 -7.22
C GLU A 911 4.46 -1.51 -6.83
N GLN A 912 3.96 -0.72 -7.76
CA GLN A 912 3.73 0.71 -7.62
C GLN A 912 2.23 1.03 -7.46
N PRO A 913 1.85 2.25 -6.97
CA PRO A 913 0.46 2.68 -6.87
C PRO A 913 -0.29 2.60 -8.20
N LEU A 914 -1.63 2.59 -8.14
CA LEU A 914 -2.48 2.53 -9.34
C LEU A 914 -2.33 3.75 -10.25
N ASN A 915 -1.95 4.92 -9.73
CA ASN A 915 -1.67 6.10 -10.55
C ASN A 915 -0.47 5.89 -11.49
N GLY A 916 0.37 4.87 -11.23
CA GLY A 916 1.48 4.46 -12.09
C GLY A 916 2.68 5.39 -12.07
N THR A 917 2.77 6.31 -11.11
CA THR A 917 3.93 7.19 -10.95
C THR A 917 4.94 6.55 -10.01
N VAL A 918 6.17 6.41 -10.48
CA VAL A 918 7.32 5.98 -9.68
C VAL A 918 8.01 7.22 -9.11
N SER A 919 8.32 7.20 -7.83
CA SER A 919 9.14 8.20 -7.16
C SER A 919 9.95 7.52 -6.07
N TYR A 920 11.13 8.00 -5.76
CA TYR A 920 12.12 7.51 -4.81
C TYR A 920 11.53 6.99 -3.49
N ARG A 921 11.00 5.74 -3.52
CA ARG A 921 10.29 5.12 -2.41
C ARG A 921 11.19 4.17 -1.66
N TYR A 922 10.88 4.00 -0.38
CA TYR A 922 11.52 3.00 0.44
C TYR A 922 11.36 1.61 -0.21
N PRO A 923 12.46 0.87 -0.49
CA PRO A 923 12.41 -0.40 -1.22
C PRO A 923 11.64 -1.47 -0.46
N ALA A 924 10.96 -2.37 -1.18
CA ALA A 924 10.38 -3.56 -0.58
C ALA A 924 11.46 -4.43 0.06
N MET A 925 11.14 -5.03 1.21
CA MET A 925 12.07 -5.87 1.95
C MET A 925 11.86 -7.35 1.61
N LYS A 926 12.97 -8.08 1.47
CA LYS A 926 13.03 -9.53 1.47
C LYS A 926 13.44 -9.97 2.87
N THR A 927 12.64 -10.83 3.50
CA THR A 927 12.91 -11.32 4.87
C THR A 927 12.98 -12.84 4.86
N ILE A 928 14.03 -13.41 5.45
CA ILE A 928 14.19 -14.85 5.67
C ILE A 928 14.26 -15.08 7.16
N SER A 929 13.38 -15.93 7.71
CA SER A 929 13.32 -16.22 9.14
C SER A 929 13.24 -17.71 9.43
N PHE A 930 13.65 -18.05 10.63
CA PHE A 930 13.50 -19.33 11.28
C PHE A 930 12.51 -19.17 12.42
N GLY A 931 11.66 -20.16 12.63
CA GLY A 931 10.68 -20.07 13.68
C GLY A 931 10.36 -21.43 14.29
N ILE A 932 9.83 -21.33 15.51
CA ILE A 932 9.29 -22.46 16.27
C ILE A 932 7.92 -22.09 16.83
N ASN A 933 7.01 -23.03 16.76
CA ASN A 933 5.71 -22.97 17.44
C ASN A 933 5.61 -24.17 18.38
N VAL A 934 5.31 -23.92 19.63
CA VAL A 934 5.18 -24.95 20.70
C VAL A 934 3.80 -24.85 21.31
N LYS A 935 3.08 -25.98 21.36
CA LYS A 935 1.77 -26.11 22.00
C LYS A 935 1.81 -27.09 23.16
N LEU A 936 1.40 -26.58 24.35
CA LEU A 936 1.32 -27.35 25.60
C LEU A 936 -0.11 -27.78 25.88
#